data_3754dc638393ecf903262050d1772274
#
_entry.id   3754dc638393ecf903262050d1772274
#
_cell.length_a   1.000
_cell.length_b   1.000
_cell.length_c   1.000
_cell.angle_alpha   90.00
_cell.angle_beta   90.00
_cell.angle_gamma   90.00
#
_symmetry.space_group_name_H-M   'P 1'
#
loop_
_entity.id
_entity.type
_entity.pdbx_description
1 polymer ?
#
loop_
_entity_poly.entity_id
_entity_poly.type
_entity_poly.pdbx_seq_one_letter_code
_entity_poly.pdbx_strand_id
1 'polypeptide(L)'
;MTVKTPAELKTLYESISFDLQTTYTGPLGQEYAVSGTHLRLWAPTAQRVEVSLYRKGSGGEPIGTLPLERGQQGVWSIYLPGDQHGRYYTYTVTVDGISRQTGDPYARAAGVNGTRSMIVDLARTAPSGWERDVRPVIPPEQRAVWEVSVRDFSQDAASGVRPAWRGKFMAFTQQGTTLHGDGIHPTCLNYLRRLGVKYVQLMPIFDFGSVDEAKPLLRQYNWGYDPTNYNVPEGSYSTDPTRGEVRIRECREMIAALHAAGIGVVMDVVYNHMYRNENPLNGTVPCYFFRQNEDGSFSNGSGCGNEFASERPMARRYMIDSILYWAQEYHIDGFRFDLMGLYDVETINAVRAALDTLPGGRDILMYGEPWQGGGSQLHRYEANKANLAMLNDRIGIFRDDTRDTIKGGCFNAREPGYVEGRPGSFWDIGGAVAAWCRSDRLPPHAPSQIVNYVSAHDNFTLWDKLLLVRYEKPEFTAADGTALAQNRLAAGIYLTSFGLPFLQAGEEFARTKKGKGNSYRSSPALNRLDWERAEKYHALVDYYRGLLALRARFPRLSSTDPHAPDALYFFSLEQPLVGWQLPAQWGDGAAWQALCVFYNPTEASKAVPLPVGRWQMLSDGISSSLWRGPARVYEHEAVLMPYSATIFGQI
;
A
#
# COMPACT_ATOMS: atom_id res chain seq x y z
N MET A 1 15.20 -30.16 -32.46
CA MET A 1 14.37 -30.26 -31.24
C MET A 1 13.05 -29.60 -31.54
N THR A 2 11.94 -30.25 -31.21
CA THR A 2 10.60 -29.68 -31.39
C THR A 2 10.39 -28.59 -30.36
N VAL A 3 9.93 -27.42 -30.80
CA VAL A 3 9.54 -26.33 -29.89
C VAL A 3 8.38 -26.80 -29.02
N LYS A 4 8.53 -26.73 -27.69
CA LYS A 4 7.44 -27.08 -26.78
C LYS A 4 6.30 -26.09 -26.89
N THR A 5 5.09 -26.60 -26.94
CA THR A 5 3.88 -25.77 -26.85
C THR A 5 3.71 -25.19 -25.43
N PRO A 6 2.97 -24.10 -25.26
CA PRO A 6 2.65 -23.58 -23.92
C PRO A 6 1.99 -24.62 -22.99
N ALA A 7 1.15 -25.52 -23.51
CA ALA A 7 0.53 -26.60 -22.74
C ALA A 7 1.56 -27.68 -22.30
N GLU A 8 2.54 -28.01 -23.14
CA GLU A 8 3.64 -28.89 -22.76
C GLU A 8 4.55 -28.26 -21.70
N LEU A 9 4.77 -26.94 -21.76
CA LEU A 9 5.50 -26.20 -20.72
C LEU A 9 4.71 -26.18 -19.39
N LYS A 10 3.39 -25.99 -19.43
CA LYS A 10 2.52 -26.09 -18.25
C LYS A 10 2.71 -27.45 -17.56
N THR A 11 2.55 -28.55 -18.31
CA THR A 11 2.74 -29.92 -17.79
C THR A 11 4.14 -30.14 -17.19
N LEU A 12 5.18 -29.60 -17.84
CA LEU A 12 6.55 -29.68 -17.33
C LEU A 12 6.69 -28.96 -15.98
N TYR A 13 6.19 -27.73 -15.86
CA TYR A 13 6.34 -26.88 -14.67
C TYR A 13 5.43 -27.28 -13.51
N GLU A 14 4.40 -28.08 -13.74
CA GLU A 14 3.56 -28.67 -12.70
C GLU A 14 4.12 -30.02 -12.19
N SER A 15 5.23 -30.49 -12.77
CA SER A 15 5.83 -31.76 -12.35
C SER A 15 6.76 -31.59 -11.13
N ILE A 16 6.59 -32.44 -10.12
CA ILE A 16 7.48 -32.52 -8.95
C ILE A 16 8.95 -32.77 -9.38
N SER A 17 9.16 -33.53 -10.45
CA SER A 17 10.50 -33.83 -10.98
C SER A 17 11.22 -32.55 -11.45
N PHE A 18 10.50 -31.61 -12.08
CA PHE A 18 11.08 -30.34 -12.49
C PHE A 18 11.51 -29.52 -11.27
N ASP A 19 10.65 -29.40 -10.27
CA ASP A 19 10.96 -28.66 -9.06
C ASP A 19 12.16 -29.22 -8.31
N LEU A 20 12.23 -30.57 -8.13
CA LEU A 20 13.35 -31.23 -7.48
C LEU A 20 14.69 -31.02 -8.20
N GLN A 21 14.67 -30.95 -9.54
CA GLN A 21 15.87 -30.79 -10.35
C GLN A 21 16.33 -29.34 -10.51
N THR A 22 15.41 -28.37 -10.39
CA THR A 22 15.70 -26.99 -10.79
C THR A 22 15.54 -25.97 -9.67
N THR A 23 14.97 -26.34 -8.52
CA THR A 23 14.90 -25.42 -7.37
C THR A 23 16.31 -25.09 -6.87
N TYR A 24 16.65 -23.81 -6.91
CA TYR A 24 17.96 -23.30 -6.55
C TYR A 24 17.86 -22.39 -5.33
N THR A 25 18.81 -22.48 -4.41
CA THR A 25 18.83 -21.73 -3.14
C THR A 25 20.01 -20.77 -3.01
N GLY A 26 20.97 -20.80 -3.95
CA GLY A 26 22.13 -19.90 -3.95
C GLY A 26 21.81 -18.50 -4.50
N PRO A 27 22.79 -17.58 -4.60
CA PRO A 27 22.57 -16.19 -5.05
C PRO A 27 22.17 -16.10 -6.53
N LEU A 28 21.26 -15.17 -6.85
CA LEU A 28 20.84 -14.83 -8.22
C LEU A 28 21.00 -13.31 -8.46
N GLY A 29 21.02 -12.92 -9.74
CA GLY A 29 21.29 -11.56 -10.16
C GLY A 29 22.76 -11.21 -10.05
N GLN A 30 23.05 -9.90 -9.83
CA GLN A 30 24.40 -9.39 -9.71
C GLN A 30 24.98 -9.56 -8.29
N GLU A 31 26.24 -9.94 -8.21
CA GLU A 31 27.08 -9.82 -7.02
C GLU A 31 28.32 -8.99 -7.42
N TYR A 32 28.28 -7.72 -7.01
CA TYR A 32 29.29 -6.74 -7.41
C TYR A 32 30.40 -6.62 -6.39
N ALA A 33 31.64 -6.53 -6.92
CA ALA A 33 32.81 -6.04 -6.20
C ALA A 33 33.65 -5.17 -7.17
N VAL A 34 34.52 -4.30 -6.66
CA VAL A 34 35.41 -3.47 -7.48
C VAL A 34 36.36 -4.32 -8.35
N SER A 35 36.73 -5.51 -7.87
CA SER A 35 37.58 -6.46 -8.62
C SER A 35 36.84 -7.20 -9.74
N GLY A 36 35.51 -7.25 -9.69
CA GLY A 36 34.69 -7.90 -10.71
C GLY A 36 33.27 -8.17 -10.24
N THR A 37 32.43 -8.53 -11.18
CA THR A 37 31.00 -8.79 -10.95
C THR A 37 30.63 -10.19 -11.39
N HIS A 38 30.00 -10.98 -10.51
CA HIS A 38 29.29 -12.19 -10.92
C HIS A 38 27.87 -11.84 -11.34
N LEU A 39 27.47 -12.33 -12.51
CA LEU A 39 26.07 -12.33 -12.96
C LEU A 39 25.56 -13.76 -12.94
N ARG A 40 24.41 -14.01 -12.33
CA ARG A 40 23.79 -15.34 -12.23
C ARG A 40 22.32 -15.26 -12.62
N LEU A 41 21.93 -16.08 -13.57
CA LEU A 41 20.57 -16.15 -14.11
C LEU A 41 20.02 -17.58 -13.96
N TRP A 42 18.85 -17.72 -13.36
CA TRP A 42 18.13 -18.98 -13.36
C TRP A 42 17.31 -19.11 -14.64
N ALA A 43 17.70 -20.05 -15.49
CA ALA A 43 17.05 -20.35 -16.77
C ALA A 43 17.20 -21.86 -17.09
N PRO A 44 16.49 -22.76 -16.36
CA PRO A 44 16.72 -24.21 -16.42
C PRO A 44 16.40 -24.81 -17.77
N THR A 45 15.48 -24.24 -18.55
CA THR A 45 15.09 -24.70 -19.88
C THR A 45 15.95 -24.11 -21.01
N ALA A 46 16.85 -23.19 -20.71
CA ALA A 46 17.71 -22.55 -21.69
C ALA A 46 18.77 -23.54 -22.25
N GLN A 47 19.03 -23.40 -23.54
CA GLN A 47 20.11 -24.10 -24.27
C GLN A 47 21.36 -23.22 -24.39
N ARG A 48 21.18 -21.89 -24.38
CA ARG A 48 22.24 -20.91 -24.46
C ARG A 48 21.78 -19.63 -23.74
N VAL A 49 22.72 -19.02 -23.03
CA VAL A 49 22.52 -17.69 -22.42
C VAL A 49 23.76 -16.83 -22.71
N GLU A 50 23.53 -15.61 -23.15
CA GLU A 50 24.56 -14.62 -23.40
C GLU A 50 24.22 -13.31 -22.69
N VAL A 51 25.23 -12.57 -22.24
CA VAL A 51 25.09 -11.20 -21.75
C VAL A 51 25.68 -10.22 -22.75
N SER A 52 24.90 -9.22 -23.14
CA SER A 52 25.36 -8.07 -23.93
C SER A 52 25.56 -6.87 -23.03
N LEU A 53 26.74 -6.27 -23.07
CA LEU A 53 27.13 -5.13 -22.24
C LEU A 53 27.02 -3.83 -23.03
N TYR A 54 26.59 -2.74 -22.38
CA TYR A 54 26.40 -1.42 -23.00
C TYR A 54 26.97 -0.31 -22.12
N ARG A 55 27.32 0.82 -22.74
CA ARG A 55 27.76 2.04 -22.04
C ARG A 55 26.59 2.90 -21.54
N LYS A 56 25.40 2.78 -22.15
CA LYS A 56 24.23 3.62 -21.88
C LYS A 56 22.99 2.76 -21.60
N GLY A 57 22.08 3.30 -20.80
CA GLY A 57 20.81 2.65 -20.45
C GLY A 57 19.81 2.56 -21.60
N SER A 58 20.04 3.29 -22.71
CA SER A 58 19.24 3.23 -23.93
C SER A 58 20.06 3.57 -25.16
N GLY A 59 19.65 3.04 -26.34
CA GLY A 59 20.33 3.28 -27.62
C GLY A 59 21.76 2.72 -27.67
N GLY A 60 22.43 2.84 -28.84
CA GLY A 60 23.79 2.37 -29.07
C GLY A 60 23.93 0.84 -29.13
N GLU A 61 25.01 0.39 -29.75
CA GLU A 61 25.35 -1.03 -29.90
C GLU A 61 26.00 -1.59 -28.62
N PRO A 62 25.95 -2.91 -28.39
CA PRO A 62 26.68 -3.55 -27.32
C PRO A 62 28.19 -3.38 -27.51
N ILE A 63 28.92 -3.14 -26.42
CA ILE A 63 30.39 -3.09 -26.42
C ILE A 63 31.02 -4.49 -26.39
N GLY A 64 30.24 -5.51 -26.10
CA GLY A 64 30.62 -6.91 -26.11
C GLY A 64 29.43 -7.79 -25.78
N THR A 65 29.45 -9.00 -26.30
CA THR A 65 28.50 -10.08 -25.98
C THR A 65 29.31 -11.31 -25.59
N LEU A 66 28.98 -11.86 -24.43
CA LEU A 66 29.73 -12.95 -23.79
C LEU A 66 28.78 -14.10 -23.42
N PRO A 67 29.15 -15.37 -23.65
CA PRO A 67 28.36 -16.50 -23.22
C PRO A 67 28.45 -16.70 -21.71
N LEU A 68 27.36 -17.18 -21.09
CA LEU A 68 27.34 -17.65 -19.72
C LEU A 68 27.58 -19.17 -19.69
N GLU A 69 28.17 -19.64 -18.60
CA GLU A 69 28.37 -21.07 -18.34
C GLU A 69 27.18 -21.64 -17.57
N ARG A 70 26.72 -22.81 -17.98
CA ARG A 70 25.63 -23.52 -17.32
C ARG A 70 26.14 -24.28 -16.10
N GLY A 71 25.59 -23.93 -14.93
CA GLY A 71 25.84 -24.63 -13.66
C GLY A 71 24.73 -25.61 -13.29
N GLN A 72 24.68 -25.93 -12.00
CA GLN A 72 23.67 -26.82 -11.41
C GLN A 72 22.28 -26.17 -11.34
N GLN A 73 21.22 -26.97 -11.26
CA GLN A 73 19.82 -26.55 -11.07
C GLN A 73 19.33 -25.48 -12.07
N GLY A 74 19.96 -25.46 -13.27
CA GLY A 74 19.58 -24.51 -14.32
C GLY A 74 20.07 -23.08 -14.15
N VAL A 75 21.04 -22.84 -13.29
CA VAL A 75 21.68 -21.53 -13.14
C VAL A 75 22.77 -21.35 -14.20
N TRP A 76 22.80 -20.17 -14.81
CA TRP A 76 23.83 -19.73 -15.75
C TRP A 76 24.62 -18.60 -15.11
N SER A 77 25.94 -18.57 -15.28
CA SER A 77 26.79 -17.58 -14.64
C SER A 77 27.94 -17.12 -15.50
N ILE A 78 28.42 -15.91 -15.22
CA ILE A 78 29.66 -15.36 -15.77
C ILE A 78 30.32 -14.45 -14.73
N TYR A 79 31.65 -14.40 -14.76
CA TYR A 79 32.45 -13.42 -14.02
C TYR A 79 32.97 -12.37 -14.99
N LEU A 80 32.67 -11.09 -14.71
CA LEU A 80 33.15 -9.93 -15.45
C LEU A 80 34.25 -9.25 -14.63
N PRO A 81 35.53 -9.27 -15.07
CA PRO A 81 36.63 -8.71 -14.29
C PRO A 81 36.62 -7.18 -14.29
N GLY A 82 37.16 -6.57 -13.21
CA GLY A 82 37.29 -5.14 -13.01
C GLY A 82 35.98 -4.45 -12.60
N ASP A 83 36.06 -3.16 -12.36
CA ASP A 83 34.90 -2.34 -11.92
C ASP A 83 33.88 -2.20 -13.07
N GLN A 84 32.75 -2.89 -12.91
CA GLN A 84 31.65 -2.88 -13.87
C GLN A 84 30.52 -1.91 -13.45
N HIS A 85 30.66 -1.17 -12.35
CA HIS A 85 29.64 -0.20 -11.92
C HIS A 85 29.31 0.79 -13.05
N GLY A 86 28.01 1.02 -13.28
CA GLY A 86 27.53 1.90 -14.34
C GLY A 86 27.42 1.25 -15.72
N ARG A 87 27.81 -0.02 -15.87
CA ARG A 87 27.57 -0.77 -17.11
C ARG A 87 26.13 -1.23 -17.18
N TYR A 88 25.54 -1.09 -18.36
CA TYR A 88 24.21 -1.63 -18.63
C TYR A 88 24.33 -2.97 -19.34
N TYR A 89 23.33 -3.83 -19.17
CA TYR A 89 23.35 -5.16 -19.79
C TYR A 89 21.94 -5.67 -20.08
N THR A 90 21.88 -6.64 -21.01
CA THR A 90 20.73 -7.47 -21.27
C THR A 90 21.19 -8.92 -21.42
N TYR A 91 20.30 -9.87 -21.13
CA TYR A 91 20.50 -11.27 -21.49
C TYR A 91 19.87 -11.58 -22.84
N THR A 92 20.48 -12.49 -23.59
CA THR A 92 19.86 -13.21 -24.69
C THR A 92 19.74 -14.67 -24.29
N VAL A 93 18.50 -15.13 -24.11
CA VAL A 93 18.20 -16.50 -23.65
C VAL A 93 17.58 -17.29 -24.79
N THR A 94 18.16 -18.43 -25.13
CA THR A 94 17.68 -19.33 -26.18
C THR A 94 16.99 -20.53 -25.53
N VAL A 95 15.69 -20.68 -25.77
CA VAL A 95 14.86 -21.81 -25.33
C VAL A 95 14.17 -22.39 -26.56
N ASP A 96 14.28 -23.70 -26.75
CA ASP A 96 13.74 -24.44 -27.90
C ASP A 96 14.10 -23.80 -29.27
N GLY A 97 15.33 -23.31 -29.39
CA GLY A 97 15.85 -22.65 -30.59
C GLY A 97 15.38 -21.20 -30.79
N ILE A 98 14.50 -20.66 -29.92
CA ILE A 98 14.02 -19.29 -29.96
C ILE A 98 14.85 -18.43 -29.02
N SER A 99 15.52 -17.40 -29.55
CA SER A 99 16.31 -16.46 -28.77
C SER A 99 15.47 -15.23 -28.40
N ARG A 100 15.49 -14.85 -27.12
CA ARG A 100 14.82 -13.67 -26.58
C ARG A 100 15.80 -12.77 -25.86
N GLN A 101 15.83 -11.49 -26.22
CA GLN A 101 16.58 -10.49 -25.48
C GLN A 101 15.71 -9.96 -24.32
N THR A 102 16.26 -9.87 -23.11
CA THR A 102 15.52 -9.49 -21.91
C THR A 102 16.42 -8.80 -20.87
N GLY A 103 15.80 -8.06 -19.95
CA GLY A 103 16.48 -7.59 -18.73
C GLY A 103 16.73 -8.74 -17.74
N ASP A 104 17.42 -8.44 -16.67
CA ASP A 104 17.64 -9.35 -15.55
C ASP A 104 16.42 -9.28 -14.61
N PRO A 105 15.74 -10.39 -14.29
CA PRO A 105 14.67 -10.38 -13.28
C PRO A 105 15.11 -9.85 -11.92
N TYR A 106 16.39 -10.01 -11.56
CA TYR A 106 16.99 -9.54 -10.32
C TYR A 106 17.71 -8.18 -10.46
N ALA A 107 17.48 -7.42 -11.55
CA ALA A 107 18.06 -6.10 -11.72
C ALA A 107 17.70 -5.19 -10.52
N ARG A 108 18.69 -4.47 -10.00
CA ARG A 108 18.54 -3.49 -8.89
C ARG A 108 18.57 -2.05 -9.38
N ALA A 109 19.02 -1.85 -10.62
CA ALA A 109 19.04 -0.58 -11.33
C ALA A 109 18.76 -0.83 -12.81
N ALA A 110 18.17 0.14 -13.48
CA ALA A 110 17.87 0.08 -14.90
C ALA A 110 18.07 1.43 -15.58
N GLY A 111 18.22 1.38 -16.90
CA GLY A 111 18.17 2.57 -17.76
C GLY A 111 16.73 3.06 -17.98
N VAL A 112 16.60 4.05 -18.85
CA VAL A 112 15.30 4.65 -19.22
C VAL A 112 14.30 3.58 -19.65
N ASN A 113 13.07 3.69 -19.14
CA ASN A 113 11.96 2.76 -19.38
C ASN A 113 12.27 1.30 -18.99
N GLY A 114 13.22 1.08 -18.08
CA GLY A 114 13.53 -0.25 -17.55
C GLY A 114 14.09 -1.27 -18.53
N THR A 115 14.45 -0.86 -19.76
CA THR A 115 14.76 -1.79 -20.86
C THR A 115 16.13 -2.49 -20.77
N ARG A 116 17.07 -1.88 -20.06
CA ARG A 116 18.40 -2.46 -19.79
C ARG A 116 18.66 -2.45 -18.30
N SER A 117 19.05 -3.57 -17.77
CA SER A 117 19.56 -3.69 -16.40
C SER A 117 20.90 -2.98 -16.26
N MET A 118 21.23 -2.48 -15.07
CA MET A 118 22.49 -1.81 -14.80
C MET A 118 23.23 -2.52 -13.66
N ILE A 119 24.52 -2.75 -13.84
CA ILE A 119 25.41 -3.21 -12.77
C ILE A 119 25.65 -2.03 -11.82
N VAL A 120 25.28 -2.19 -10.56
CA VAL A 120 25.33 -1.12 -9.57
C VAL A 120 26.00 -1.56 -8.29
N ASP A 121 26.92 -0.74 -7.82
CA ASP A 121 27.39 -0.75 -6.43
C ASP A 121 26.36 0.02 -5.58
N LEU A 122 25.58 -0.71 -4.79
CA LEU A 122 24.54 -0.10 -3.94
C LEU A 122 25.13 0.82 -2.85
N ALA A 123 26.37 0.61 -2.43
CA ALA A 123 27.04 1.47 -1.47
C ALA A 123 27.29 2.87 -2.05
N ARG A 124 27.61 2.97 -3.35
CA ARG A 124 27.78 4.27 -4.05
C ARG A 124 26.47 5.04 -4.23
N THR A 125 25.33 4.42 -4.02
CA THR A 125 24.00 5.05 -4.14
C THR A 125 23.43 5.47 -2.79
N ALA A 126 24.13 5.17 -1.68
CA ALA A 126 23.71 5.57 -0.35
C ALA A 126 23.74 7.10 -0.19
N PRO A 127 22.66 7.76 0.23
CA PRO A 127 22.71 9.17 0.59
C PRO A 127 23.53 9.37 1.86
N SER A 128 23.96 10.62 2.10
CA SER A 128 24.72 10.95 3.31
C SER A 128 23.92 10.59 4.57
N GLY A 129 24.53 9.80 5.45
CA GLY A 129 23.92 9.36 6.71
C GLY A 129 23.01 8.13 6.58
N TRP A 130 22.93 7.50 5.42
CA TRP A 130 22.11 6.30 5.20
C TRP A 130 22.45 5.15 6.16
N GLU A 131 23.72 5.02 6.53
CA GLU A 131 24.21 4.03 7.48
C GLU A 131 23.66 4.22 8.92
N ARG A 132 23.08 5.39 9.20
CA ARG A 132 22.43 5.72 10.48
C ARG A 132 20.91 5.74 10.39
N ASP A 133 20.37 5.56 9.20
CA ASP A 133 18.93 5.49 9.02
C ASP A 133 18.40 4.20 9.67
N VAL A 134 17.40 4.36 10.51
CA VAL A 134 16.73 3.25 11.20
C VAL A 134 15.22 3.41 11.09
N ARG A 135 14.54 2.28 10.98
CA ARG A 135 13.08 2.26 10.99
C ARG A 135 12.54 2.92 12.27
N PRO A 136 11.56 3.82 12.18
CA PRO A 136 10.95 4.42 13.36
C PRO A 136 10.20 3.35 14.17
N VAL A 137 10.39 3.34 15.50
CA VAL A 137 9.60 2.49 16.38
C VAL A 137 8.24 3.15 16.61
N ILE A 138 7.18 2.55 16.07
CA ILE A 138 5.83 3.09 16.12
C ILE A 138 4.94 2.18 16.99
N PRO A 139 4.53 2.65 18.18
CA PRO A 139 3.65 1.90 19.06
C PRO A 139 2.31 1.56 18.36
N PRO A 140 1.68 0.40 18.67
CA PRO A 140 0.44 -0.02 18.02
C PRO A 140 -0.68 1.03 18.03
N GLU A 141 -0.86 1.74 19.12
CA GLU A 141 -1.90 2.77 19.30
C GLU A 141 -1.67 4.03 18.45
N GLN A 142 -0.47 4.23 17.91
CA GLN A 142 -0.15 5.32 16.99
C GLN A 142 -0.18 4.90 15.53
N ARG A 143 -0.36 3.61 15.23
CA ARG A 143 -0.38 3.11 13.86
C ARG A 143 -1.65 3.58 13.15
N ALA A 144 -1.47 4.40 12.13
CA ALA A 144 -2.45 4.80 11.14
C ALA A 144 -1.74 5.01 9.81
N VAL A 145 -2.33 4.52 8.73
CA VAL A 145 -1.73 4.55 7.39
C VAL A 145 -2.39 5.64 6.56
N TRP A 146 -1.60 6.43 5.85
CA TRP A 146 -2.05 7.47 4.92
C TRP A 146 -1.50 7.13 3.52
N GLU A 147 -2.39 6.80 2.59
CA GLU A 147 -2.03 6.34 1.24
C GLU A 147 -1.87 7.52 0.28
N VAL A 148 -0.76 7.54 -0.47
CA VAL A 148 -0.50 8.58 -1.47
C VAL A 148 0.35 8.07 -2.64
N SER A 149 0.13 8.61 -3.85
CA SER A 149 1.08 8.50 -4.95
C SER A 149 2.20 9.54 -4.79
N VAL A 150 3.44 9.13 -5.09
CA VAL A 150 4.59 10.07 -5.14
C VAL A 150 4.28 11.25 -6.05
N ARG A 151 3.59 10.99 -7.16
CA ARG A 151 3.19 12.02 -8.12
C ARG A 151 2.20 13.01 -7.52
N ASP A 152 1.16 12.51 -6.87
CA ASP A 152 0.05 13.32 -6.35
C ASP A 152 0.49 14.23 -5.19
N PHE A 153 1.45 13.76 -4.38
CA PHE A 153 1.88 14.40 -3.14
C PHE A 153 2.24 15.87 -3.29
N SER A 154 2.95 16.21 -4.36
CA SER A 154 3.51 17.56 -4.53
C SER A 154 3.30 18.16 -5.92
N GLN A 155 2.56 17.50 -6.80
CA GLN A 155 2.35 17.97 -8.19
C GLN A 155 1.65 19.33 -8.25
N ASP A 156 0.86 19.69 -7.23
CA ASP A 156 0.25 21.02 -7.12
C ASP A 156 1.32 22.10 -6.98
N ALA A 157 1.18 23.17 -7.78
CA ALA A 157 2.05 24.35 -7.67
C ALA A 157 1.93 25.03 -6.30
N ALA A 158 0.75 24.98 -5.70
CA ALA A 158 0.48 25.52 -4.37
C ALA A 158 1.17 24.75 -3.23
N SER A 159 1.73 23.57 -3.50
CA SER A 159 2.45 22.75 -2.51
C SER A 159 3.68 23.45 -1.89
N GLY A 160 4.19 24.53 -2.49
CA GLY A 160 5.43 25.18 -2.07
C GLY A 160 6.70 24.38 -2.41
N VAL A 161 6.58 23.19 -3.00
CA VAL A 161 7.72 22.41 -3.47
C VAL A 161 8.30 23.04 -4.72
N ARG A 162 9.64 23.12 -4.79
CA ARG A 162 10.33 23.66 -5.96
C ARG A 162 9.98 22.89 -7.24
N PRO A 163 9.82 23.57 -8.39
CA PRO A 163 9.28 22.96 -9.62
C PRO A 163 9.98 21.69 -10.08
N ALA A 164 11.33 21.62 -9.96
CA ALA A 164 12.12 20.45 -10.36
C ALA A 164 11.85 19.19 -9.54
N TRP A 165 11.28 19.31 -8.34
CA TRP A 165 11.01 18.20 -7.43
C TRP A 165 9.53 17.80 -7.34
N ARG A 166 8.62 18.59 -7.92
CA ARG A 166 7.19 18.30 -7.88
C ARG A 166 6.88 16.95 -8.53
N GLY A 167 6.14 16.11 -7.81
CA GLY A 167 5.77 14.77 -8.24
C GLY A 167 6.93 13.77 -8.32
N LYS A 168 8.01 14.01 -7.55
CA LYS A 168 9.21 13.18 -7.51
C LYS A 168 9.58 12.79 -6.09
N PHE A 169 10.46 11.78 -5.92
CA PHE A 169 10.99 11.35 -4.63
C PHE A 169 11.54 12.52 -3.81
N MET A 170 12.26 13.42 -4.45
CA MET A 170 12.90 14.57 -3.81
C MET A 170 11.89 15.55 -3.17
N ALA A 171 10.63 15.54 -3.54
CA ALA A 171 9.62 16.38 -2.91
C ALA A 171 9.43 16.10 -1.43
N PHE A 172 9.62 14.85 -1.01
CA PHE A 172 9.52 14.43 0.39
C PHE A 172 10.68 14.92 1.26
N THR A 173 11.81 15.28 0.65
CA THR A 173 12.99 15.78 1.37
C THR A 173 12.94 17.28 1.65
N GLN A 174 12.07 18.03 0.95
CA GLN A 174 12.00 19.48 1.09
C GLN A 174 11.33 19.86 2.42
N GLN A 175 12.11 20.45 3.31
CA GLN A 175 11.64 20.93 4.60
C GLN A 175 10.98 22.31 4.46
N GLY A 176 10.08 22.66 5.42
CA GLY A 176 9.50 24.00 5.53
C GLY A 176 8.52 24.36 4.40
N THR A 177 7.97 23.37 3.67
CA THR A 177 6.99 23.66 2.62
C THR A 177 5.68 24.17 3.21
N THR A 178 5.16 25.25 2.60
CA THR A 178 3.90 25.87 2.96
C THR A 178 3.10 26.24 1.72
N LEU A 179 1.80 26.46 1.89
CA LEU A 179 0.87 26.81 0.82
C LEU A 179 1.36 28.08 0.10
N HIS A 180 1.63 27.99 -1.20
CA HIS A 180 2.23 29.07 -2.01
C HIS A 180 3.53 29.65 -1.44
N GLY A 181 4.18 29.00 -0.47
CA GLY A 181 5.35 29.54 0.21
C GLY A 181 5.05 30.65 1.22
N ASP A 182 3.84 30.70 1.78
CA ASP A 182 3.36 31.74 2.71
C ASP A 182 4.01 31.70 4.10
N GLY A 183 4.74 30.65 4.43
CA GLY A 183 5.40 30.46 5.73
C GLY A 183 4.47 30.09 6.89
N ILE A 184 3.16 29.91 6.64
CA ILE A 184 2.13 29.74 7.68
C ILE A 184 1.43 28.40 7.57
N HIS A 185 0.92 28.05 6.39
CA HIS A 185 0.07 26.87 6.18
C HIS A 185 0.91 25.68 5.67
N PRO A 186 1.22 24.68 6.52
CA PRO A 186 2.12 23.60 6.18
C PRO A 186 1.53 22.71 5.09
N THR A 187 2.40 22.28 4.15
CA THR A 187 2.10 21.32 3.09
C THR A 187 3.06 20.14 3.15
N CYS A 188 2.82 19.12 2.36
CA CYS A 188 3.71 17.99 2.15
C CYS A 188 4.20 17.37 3.48
N LEU A 189 5.51 17.20 3.68
CA LEU A 189 6.07 16.55 4.87
C LEU A 189 5.72 17.29 6.18
N ASN A 190 5.69 18.63 6.16
CA ASN A 190 5.30 19.40 7.32
C ASN A 190 3.82 19.23 7.68
N TYR A 191 2.96 19.06 6.67
CA TYR A 191 1.55 18.73 6.88
C TYR A 191 1.41 17.33 7.53
N LEU A 192 2.13 16.32 7.06
CA LEU A 192 2.08 14.97 7.64
C LEU A 192 2.49 14.96 9.11
N ARG A 193 3.55 15.69 9.47
CA ARG A 193 3.97 15.87 10.88
C ARG A 193 2.86 16.48 11.74
N ARG A 194 2.13 17.46 11.19
CA ARG A 194 1.01 18.12 11.89
C ARG A 194 -0.22 17.22 11.97
N LEU A 195 -0.55 16.47 10.92
CA LEU A 195 -1.69 15.55 10.90
C LEU A 195 -1.52 14.43 11.94
N GLY A 196 -0.30 13.94 12.11
CA GLY A 196 0.03 12.95 13.15
C GLY A 196 -0.11 11.50 12.69
N VAL A 197 -0.28 11.22 11.40
CA VAL A 197 -0.15 9.87 10.84
C VAL A 197 1.28 9.35 11.01
N LYS A 198 1.43 8.05 11.19
CA LYS A 198 2.72 7.42 11.48
C LYS A 198 3.21 6.48 10.37
N TYR A 199 2.37 6.14 9.43
CA TYR A 199 2.76 5.42 8.23
C TYR A 199 2.26 6.15 6.98
N VAL A 200 3.13 6.23 5.98
CA VAL A 200 2.77 6.63 4.61
C VAL A 200 2.87 5.41 3.73
N GLN A 201 1.73 4.98 3.17
CA GLN A 201 1.72 3.99 2.09
C GLN A 201 1.92 4.71 0.77
N LEU A 202 3.01 4.38 0.11
CA LEU A 202 3.28 4.84 -1.25
C LEU A 202 2.66 3.87 -2.25
N MET A 203 1.76 4.35 -3.11
CA MET A 203 1.36 3.62 -4.31
C MET A 203 2.61 3.19 -5.08
N PRO A 204 2.56 2.21 -6.00
CA PRO A 204 3.77 1.53 -6.49
C PRO A 204 4.93 2.47 -6.83
N ILE A 205 6.10 2.18 -6.25
CA ILE A 205 7.34 2.95 -6.43
C ILE A 205 8.44 2.18 -7.18
N PHE A 206 8.20 0.93 -7.52
CA PHE A 206 9.08 0.20 -8.44
C PHE A 206 8.75 0.54 -9.90
N ASP A 207 9.66 0.21 -10.78
CA ASP A 207 9.65 0.55 -12.20
C ASP A 207 8.41 -0.02 -12.92
N PHE A 208 7.62 0.86 -13.55
CA PHE A 208 6.37 0.51 -14.24
C PHE A 208 6.35 1.05 -15.69
N GLY A 209 5.55 0.41 -16.56
CA GLY A 209 5.71 0.51 -18.01
C GLY A 209 4.89 1.57 -18.74
N SER A 210 3.87 2.15 -18.12
CA SER A 210 2.90 3.01 -18.81
C SER A 210 3.29 4.47 -18.91
N VAL A 211 4.40 4.87 -18.27
CA VAL A 211 4.97 6.23 -18.33
C VAL A 211 6.28 6.17 -19.10
N ASP A 212 6.39 6.92 -20.20
CA ASP A 212 7.63 7.03 -20.99
C ASP A 212 8.58 8.03 -20.35
N GLU A 213 9.61 7.53 -19.65
CA GLU A 213 10.60 8.32 -18.94
C GLU A 213 11.43 9.22 -19.86
N ALA A 214 11.52 8.89 -21.17
CA ALA A 214 12.24 9.68 -22.16
C ALA A 214 11.49 10.94 -22.60
N LYS A 215 10.21 11.08 -22.25
CA LYS A 215 9.34 12.18 -22.63
C LYS A 215 9.00 13.08 -21.45
N PRO A 216 8.60 14.34 -21.72
CA PRO A 216 8.12 15.23 -20.67
C PRO A 216 6.96 14.62 -19.86
N LEU A 217 7.10 14.58 -18.53
CA LEU A 217 6.15 13.92 -17.62
C LEU A 217 4.88 14.75 -17.36
N LEU A 218 4.80 16.00 -17.81
CA LEU A 218 3.73 16.95 -17.47
C LEU A 218 2.32 16.44 -17.81
N ARG A 219 2.20 15.64 -18.88
CA ARG A 219 0.90 15.11 -19.36
C ARG A 219 0.76 13.61 -19.19
N GLN A 220 1.78 12.95 -18.64
CA GLN A 220 1.77 11.52 -18.40
C GLN A 220 1.39 11.24 -16.96
N TYR A 221 0.54 10.26 -16.74
CA TYR A 221 0.13 9.83 -15.41
C TYR A 221 -0.31 8.37 -15.44
N ASN A 222 0.14 7.63 -14.47
CA ASN A 222 -0.41 6.33 -14.10
C ASN A 222 -0.26 6.14 -12.59
N TRP A 223 -1.09 5.28 -12.00
CA TRP A 223 -0.94 4.90 -10.58
C TRP A 223 0.27 4.00 -10.34
N GLY A 224 0.77 3.28 -11.37
CA GLY A 224 1.94 2.41 -11.29
C GLY A 224 1.64 0.92 -11.12
N TYR A 225 0.38 0.48 -11.25
CA TYR A 225 0.00 -0.94 -11.18
C TYR A 225 0.23 -1.69 -12.51
N ASP A 226 1.35 -1.43 -13.16
CA ASP A 226 1.79 -2.05 -14.40
C ASP A 226 3.31 -2.30 -14.38
N PRO A 227 3.80 -3.17 -13.44
CA PRO A 227 5.20 -3.36 -13.14
C PRO A 227 5.98 -3.94 -14.31
N THR A 228 7.24 -3.46 -14.48
CA THR A 228 8.23 -3.97 -15.44
C THR A 228 9.45 -4.56 -14.75
N ASN A 229 9.93 -3.94 -13.66
CA ASN A 229 11.05 -4.42 -12.86
C ASN A 229 10.74 -4.28 -11.36
N TYR A 230 10.55 -5.37 -10.66
CA TYR A 230 10.13 -5.38 -9.25
C TYR A 230 11.20 -4.88 -8.26
N ASN A 231 12.50 -4.89 -8.62
CA ASN A 231 13.59 -4.52 -7.71
C ASN A 231 14.27 -3.20 -8.10
N VAL A 232 13.67 -2.43 -9.00
CA VAL A 232 14.20 -1.15 -9.48
C VAL A 232 13.22 -0.05 -9.09
N PRO A 233 13.67 1.07 -8.46
CA PRO A 233 12.79 2.22 -8.22
C PRO A 233 12.33 2.88 -9.53
N GLU A 234 11.12 3.44 -9.53
CA GLU A 234 10.49 4.10 -10.68
C GLU A 234 11.31 5.31 -11.16
N GLY A 235 11.63 5.33 -12.45
CA GLY A 235 12.46 6.37 -13.03
C GLY A 235 11.73 7.69 -13.24
N SER A 236 10.42 7.69 -13.49
CA SER A 236 9.65 8.94 -13.63
C SER A 236 9.55 9.73 -12.33
N TYR A 237 9.78 9.08 -11.18
CA TYR A 237 9.86 9.73 -9.86
C TYR A 237 11.27 10.25 -9.54
N SER A 238 12.27 9.92 -10.36
CA SER A 238 13.65 10.44 -10.24
C SER A 238 13.81 11.79 -10.96
N THR A 239 14.76 12.60 -10.51
CA THR A 239 15.12 13.85 -11.20
C THR A 239 15.89 13.60 -12.49
N ASP A 240 16.57 12.45 -12.61
CA ASP A 240 17.28 12.02 -13.82
C ASP A 240 17.05 10.52 -14.08
N PRO A 241 16.06 10.15 -14.90
CA PRO A 241 15.79 8.75 -15.23
C PRO A 241 16.85 8.10 -16.13
N THR A 242 17.74 8.90 -16.75
CA THR A 242 18.79 8.38 -17.64
C THR A 242 19.93 7.70 -16.88
N ARG A 243 20.03 7.93 -15.59
CA ARG A 243 21.06 7.40 -14.69
C ARG A 243 20.43 6.50 -13.62
N GLY A 244 20.63 5.19 -13.75
CA GLY A 244 20.02 4.21 -12.86
C GLY A 244 20.33 4.38 -11.37
N GLU A 245 21.52 4.90 -11.03
CA GLU A 245 21.90 5.16 -9.63
C GLU A 245 21.17 6.35 -9.00
N VAL A 246 20.67 7.30 -9.80
CA VAL A 246 19.96 8.49 -9.28
C VAL A 246 18.61 8.10 -8.68
N ARG A 247 17.84 7.24 -9.38
CA ARG A 247 16.55 6.77 -8.86
C ARG A 247 16.67 6.01 -7.52
N ILE A 248 17.75 5.24 -7.35
CA ILE A 248 18.03 4.52 -6.09
C ILE A 248 18.31 5.51 -4.96
N ARG A 249 19.24 6.45 -5.18
CA ARG A 249 19.63 7.44 -4.18
C ARG A 249 18.45 8.30 -3.75
N GLU A 250 17.68 8.84 -4.69
CA GLU A 250 16.55 9.72 -4.40
C GLU A 250 15.39 8.98 -3.69
N CYS A 251 15.15 7.71 -4.02
CA CYS A 251 14.20 6.87 -3.30
C CYS A 251 14.64 6.68 -1.83
N ARG A 252 15.94 6.40 -1.59
CA ARG A 252 16.51 6.31 -0.24
C ARG A 252 16.46 7.65 0.52
N GLU A 253 16.73 8.78 -0.15
CA GLU A 253 16.60 10.12 0.44
C GLU A 253 15.16 10.43 0.88
N MET A 254 14.16 10.04 0.09
CA MET A 254 12.75 10.14 0.44
C MET A 254 12.43 9.34 1.72
N ILE A 255 12.86 8.09 1.77
CA ILE A 255 12.61 7.19 2.92
C ILE A 255 13.29 7.76 4.17
N ALA A 256 14.56 8.14 4.09
CA ALA A 256 15.29 8.76 5.21
C ALA A 256 14.61 10.04 5.71
N ALA A 257 14.04 10.86 4.83
CA ALA A 257 13.31 12.07 5.22
C ALA A 257 12.01 11.77 5.97
N LEU A 258 11.29 10.71 5.58
CA LEU A 258 10.10 10.21 6.28
C LEU A 258 10.48 9.62 7.65
N HIS A 259 11.52 8.79 7.73
CA HIS A 259 12.04 8.24 9.00
C HIS A 259 12.48 9.35 9.96
N ALA A 260 13.20 10.35 9.47
CA ALA A 260 13.58 11.53 10.28
C ALA A 260 12.38 12.34 10.78
N ALA A 261 11.22 12.18 10.15
CA ALA A 261 9.95 12.75 10.61
C ALA A 261 9.19 11.82 11.60
N GLY A 262 9.72 10.64 11.93
CA GLY A 262 9.07 9.62 12.73
C GLY A 262 7.90 8.94 12.02
N ILE A 263 8.00 8.80 10.68
CA ILE A 263 6.97 8.24 9.80
C ILE A 263 7.57 7.03 9.09
N GLY A 264 6.96 5.86 9.26
CA GLY A 264 7.31 4.64 8.55
C GLY A 264 6.77 4.64 7.12
N VAL A 265 7.42 3.90 6.24
CA VAL A 265 7.07 3.78 4.82
C VAL A 265 6.49 2.40 4.52
N VAL A 266 5.27 2.36 4.01
CA VAL A 266 4.66 1.14 3.47
C VAL A 266 4.76 1.17 1.96
N MET A 267 5.31 0.12 1.37
CA MET A 267 5.42 -0.03 -0.07
C MET A 267 4.25 -0.86 -0.61
N ASP A 268 3.58 -0.34 -1.61
CA ASP A 268 2.56 -1.08 -2.37
C ASP A 268 3.24 -1.98 -3.39
N VAL A 269 3.02 -3.29 -3.31
CA VAL A 269 3.68 -4.29 -4.14
C VAL A 269 2.68 -5.07 -5.01
N VAL A 270 2.99 -5.16 -6.31
CA VAL A 270 2.12 -5.69 -7.36
C VAL A 270 2.77 -6.92 -8.01
N TYR A 271 3.04 -7.97 -7.20
CA TYR A 271 3.62 -9.21 -7.75
C TYR A 271 2.59 -10.07 -8.51
N ASN A 272 1.31 -9.73 -8.45
CA ASN A 272 0.23 -10.54 -9.05
C ASN A 272 0.27 -10.58 -10.58
N HIS A 273 0.92 -9.63 -11.26
CA HIS A 273 1.10 -9.59 -12.71
C HIS A 273 2.29 -8.72 -13.12
N MET A 274 2.66 -8.76 -14.39
CA MET A 274 3.57 -7.81 -15.04
C MET A 274 2.85 -7.09 -16.20
N TYR A 275 3.32 -5.88 -16.51
CA TYR A 275 2.72 -4.99 -17.51
C TYR A 275 2.49 -5.65 -18.86
N ARG A 276 3.44 -6.49 -19.31
CA ARG A 276 3.37 -7.20 -20.59
C ARG A 276 3.81 -8.64 -20.43
N ASN A 277 3.43 -9.49 -21.38
CA ASN A 277 3.90 -10.87 -21.44
C ASN A 277 5.38 -10.95 -21.87
N GLU A 278 5.87 -9.95 -22.63
CA GLU A 278 7.30 -9.73 -22.92
C GLU A 278 7.95 -8.99 -21.75
N ASN A 279 8.35 -9.73 -20.73
CA ASN A 279 8.93 -9.21 -19.50
C ASN A 279 10.17 -10.03 -19.08
N PRO A 280 11.00 -9.57 -18.13
CA PRO A 280 12.21 -10.29 -17.73
C PRO A 280 11.98 -11.71 -17.24
N LEU A 281 10.91 -11.97 -16.49
CA LEU A 281 10.59 -13.31 -15.98
C LEU A 281 10.26 -14.28 -17.12
N ASN A 282 9.38 -13.86 -18.03
CA ASN A 282 8.96 -14.69 -19.18
C ASN A 282 10.04 -14.77 -20.26
N GLY A 283 10.91 -13.78 -20.36
CA GLY A 283 12.06 -13.77 -21.26
C GLY A 283 13.14 -14.76 -20.84
N THR A 284 13.28 -15.04 -19.55
CA THR A 284 14.29 -15.97 -19.02
C THR A 284 13.77 -17.41 -18.91
N VAL A 285 12.55 -17.60 -18.39
CA VAL A 285 11.92 -18.92 -18.28
C VAL A 285 10.49 -18.83 -18.78
N PRO A 286 10.28 -19.03 -20.09
CA PRO A 286 8.96 -18.84 -20.71
C PRO A 286 7.87 -19.63 -19.98
N CYS A 287 6.80 -18.94 -19.59
CA CYS A 287 5.60 -19.46 -18.92
C CYS A 287 5.79 -19.97 -17.48
N TYR A 288 7.01 -20.02 -16.93
CA TYR A 288 7.20 -20.57 -15.58
C TYR A 288 6.59 -19.69 -14.48
N PHE A 289 6.78 -18.39 -14.55
CA PHE A 289 6.36 -17.47 -13.48
C PHE A 289 4.88 -17.08 -13.55
N PHE A 290 4.17 -17.54 -14.57
CA PHE A 290 2.76 -17.18 -14.79
C PHE A 290 1.89 -18.42 -14.91
N ARG A 291 0.69 -18.35 -14.31
CA ARG A 291 -0.32 -19.41 -14.43
C ARG A 291 -0.88 -19.46 -15.84
N GLN A 292 -1.26 -20.65 -16.27
CA GLN A 292 -1.76 -20.93 -17.59
C GLN A 292 -3.12 -21.62 -17.51
N ASN A 293 -3.99 -21.28 -18.45
CA ASN A 293 -5.21 -22.02 -18.74
C ASN A 293 -4.90 -23.41 -19.32
N GLU A 294 -5.89 -24.26 -19.49
CA GLU A 294 -5.69 -25.62 -20.05
C GLU A 294 -5.10 -25.61 -21.47
N ASP A 295 -5.45 -24.62 -22.29
CA ASP A 295 -4.91 -24.44 -23.64
C ASP A 295 -3.48 -23.88 -23.68
N GLY A 296 -2.89 -23.58 -22.51
CA GLY A 296 -1.57 -23.01 -22.37
C GLY A 296 -1.51 -21.49 -22.49
N SER A 297 -2.60 -20.79 -22.75
CA SER A 297 -2.66 -19.33 -22.70
C SER A 297 -2.49 -18.84 -21.26
N PHE A 298 -2.02 -17.60 -21.06
CA PHE A 298 -1.89 -17.04 -19.71
C PHE A 298 -3.26 -16.85 -19.05
N SER A 299 -3.35 -17.25 -17.78
CA SER A 299 -4.47 -16.91 -16.92
C SER A 299 -4.54 -15.41 -16.69
N ASN A 300 -5.74 -14.88 -16.48
CA ASN A 300 -6.01 -13.45 -16.30
C ASN A 300 -6.72 -13.13 -14.98
N GLY A 301 -6.38 -13.82 -13.91
CA GLY A 301 -6.93 -13.56 -12.58
C GLY A 301 -6.65 -12.14 -12.07
N SER A 302 -5.59 -11.49 -12.57
CA SER A 302 -5.31 -10.07 -12.28
C SER A 302 -6.22 -9.09 -13.03
N GLY A 303 -6.86 -9.51 -14.13
CA GLY A 303 -7.53 -8.59 -15.06
C GLY A 303 -6.57 -7.80 -15.96
N CYS A 304 -5.24 -8.07 -15.89
CA CYS A 304 -4.18 -7.32 -16.58
C CYS A 304 -3.43 -8.14 -17.65
N GLY A 305 -3.94 -9.33 -18.01
CA GLY A 305 -3.42 -10.15 -19.12
C GLY A 305 -2.46 -11.28 -18.73
N ASN A 306 -2.03 -11.34 -17.48
CA ASN A 306 -1.27 -12.47 -16.91
C ASN A 306 -1.47 -12.55 -15.41
N GLU A 307 -1.04 -13.66 -14.80
CA GLU A 307 -1.24 -13.95 -13.39
C GLU A 307 -0.03 -14.71 -12.84
N PHE A 308 0.63 -14.17 -11.82
CA PHE A 308 1.84 -14.73 -11.23
C PHE A 308 1.58 -16.03 -10.48
N ALA A 309 2.41 -17.05 -10.72
CA ALA A 309 2.30 -18.39 -10.15
C ALA A 309 3.06 -18.50 -8.81
N SER A 310 2.54 -17.85 -7.76
CA SER A 310 3.18 -17.75 -6.44
C SER A 310 3.45 -19.11 -5.78
N GLU A 311 2.65 -20.11 -6.10
CA GLU A 311 2.76 -21.49 -5.59
C GLU A 311 4.00 -22.25 -6.11
N ARG A 312 4.63 -21.79 -7.21
CA ARG A 312 5.83 -22.42 -7.77
C ARG A 312 7.08 -22.04 -6.97
N PRO A 313 7.99 -22.99 -6.66
CA PRO A 313 9.10 -22.75 -5.73
C PRO A 313 9.98 -21.55 -6.08
N MET A 314 10.38 -21.39 -7.35
CA MET A 314 11.26 -20.28 -7.75
C MET A 314 10.50 -18.96 -7.92
N ALA A 315 9.18 -18.99 -8.13
CA ALA A 315 8.34 -17.80 -8.13
C ALA A 315 8.13 -17.28 -6.68
N ARG A 316 7.80 -18.17 -5.75
CA ARG A 316 7.75 -17.87 -4.31
C ARG A 316 9.07 -17.30 -3.81
N ARG A 317 10.17 -17.94 -4.16
CA ARG A 317 11.51 -17.49 -3.81
C ARG A 317 11.77 -16.08 -4.34
N TYR A 318 11.48 -15.83 -5.62
CA TYR A 318 11.67 -14.52 -6.23
C TYR A 318 10.92 -13.40 -5.47
N MET A 319 9.68 -13.69 -5.09
CA MET A 319 8.85 -12.76 -4.31
C MET A 319 9.45 -12.49 -2.92
N ILE A 320 9.91 -13.54 -2.22
CA ILE A 320 10.58 -13.41 -0.92
C ILE A 320 11.88 -12.62 -1.05
N ASP A 321 12.74 -12.95 -2.02
CA ASP A 321 14.01 -12.27 -2.26
C ASP A 321 13.79 -10.76 -2.53
N SER A 322 12.76 -10.43 -3.32
CA SER A 322 12.39 -9.05 -3.63
C SER A 322 11.90 -8.28 -2.39
N ILE A 323 11.03 -8.87 -1.59
CA ILE A 323 10.53 -8.26 -0.35
C ILE A 323 11.67 -8.03 0.65
N LEU A 324 12.55 -9.02 0.84
CA LEU A 324 13.72 -8.87 1.71
C LEU A 324 14.67 -7.79 1.21
N TYR A 325 14.89 -7.71 -0.12
CA TYR A 325 15.71 -6.65 -0.72
C TYR A 325 15.16 -5.25 -0.39
N TRP A 326 13.86 -5.00 -0.60
CA TRP A 326 13.26 -3.73 -0.25
C TRP A 326 13.30 -3.43 1.26
N ALA A 327 13.08 -4.45 2.10
CA ALA A 327 13.15 -4.30 3.53
C ALA A 327 14.56 -3.99 4.04
N GLN A 328 15.60 -4.58 3.43
CA GLN A 328 17.00 -4.43 3.87
C GLN A 328 17.69 -3.22 3.25
N GLU A 329 17.54 -3.03 1.93
CA GLU A 329 18.28 -2.02 1.18
C GLU A 329 17.61 -0.64 1.19
N TYR A 330 16.28 -0.60 1.40
CA TYR A 330 15.50 0.64 1.46
C TYR A 330 14.85 0.86 2.83
N HIS A 331 15.07 -0.03 3.80
CA HIS A 331 14.52 0.06 5.15
C HIS A 331 12.98 0.20 5.19
N ILE A 332 12.28 -0.40 4.24
CA ILE A 332 10.80 -0.35 4.15
C ILE A 332 10.16 -0.92 5.42
N ASP A 333 9.16 -0.21 5.98
CA ASP A 333 8.50 -0.51 7.25
C ASP A 333 7.21 -1.31 7.09
N GLY A 334 6.75 -1.52 5.88
CA GLY A 334 5.56 -2.31 5.62
C GLY A 334 5.34 -2.59 4.14
N PHE A 335 4.51 -3.59 3.86
CA PHE A 335 4.16 -4.00 2.51
C PHE A 335 2.65 -4.17 2.39
N ARG A 336 2.05 -3.52 1.39
CA ARG A 336 0.66 -3.73 0.96
C ARG A 336 0.67 -4.55 -0.31
N PHE A 337 0.00 -5.70 -0.29
CA PHE A 337 -0.09 -6.60 -1.44
C PHE A 337 -1.33 -6.29 -2.26
N ASP A 338 -1.10 -5.82 -3.48
CA ASP A 338 -2.14 -5.66 -4.50
C ASP A 338 -2.73 -7.03 -4.85
N LEU A 339 -4.08 -7.09 -4.96
CA LEU A 339 -4.81 -8.32 -5.27
C LEU A 339 -4.27 -9.56 -4.51
N MET A 340 -4.10 -9.44 -3.18
CA MET A 340 -3.50 -10.50 -2.36
C MET A 340 -4.24 -11.84 -2.49
N GLY A 341 -5.53 -11.81 -2.85
CA GLY A 341 -6.32 -13.00 -3.16
C GLY A 341 -5.83 -13.83 -4.36
N LEU A 342 -4.86 -13.34 -5.11
CA LEU A 342 -4.19 -14.08 -6.20
C LEU A 342 -2.98 -14.89 -5.74
N TYR A 343 -2.53 -14.72 -4.49
CA TYR A 343 -1.42 -15.51 -3.95
C TYR A 343 -1.94 -16.62 -3.06
N ASP A 344 -1.20 -17.73 -3.02
CA ASP A 344 -1.51 -18.80 -2.09
C ASP A 344 -1.13 -18.43 -0.64
N VAL A 345 -1.90 -18.98 0.32
CA VAL A 345 -1.70 -18.77 1.76
C VAL A 345 -0.29 -19.12 2.20
N GLU A 346 0.27 -20.22 1.66
CA GLU A 346 1.60 -20.70 2.01
C GLU A 346 2.67 -19.67 1.64
N THR A 347 2.59 -19.08 0.43
CA THR A 347 3.53 -18.04 -0.03
C THR A 347 3.42 -16.79 0.83
N ILE A 348 2.22 -16.31 1.12
CA ILE A 348 2.03 -15.10 1.94
C ILE A 348 2.54 -15.31 3.37
N ASN A 349 2.28 -16.47 3.97
CA ASN A 349 2.85 -16.84 5.28
C ASN A 349 4.39 -16.99 5.22
N ALA A 350 4.94 -17.53 4.12
CA ALA A 350 6.39 -17.65 3.96
C ALA A 350 7.08 -16.26 3.84
N VAL A 351 6.45 -15.30 3.15
CA VAL A 351 6.92 -13.91 3.13
C VAL A 351 6.94 -13.31 4.53
N ARG A 352 5.86 -13.51 5.32
CA ARG A 352 5.83 -13.03 6.72
C ARG A 352 6.94 -13.67 7.56
N ALA A 353 7.13 -14.98 7.43
CA ALA A 353 8.18 -15.69 8.15
C ALA A 353 9.58 -15.20 7.76
N ALA A 354 9.81 -14.92 6.48
CA ALA A 354 11.09 -14.37 6.01
C ALA A 354 11.35 -12.96 6.57
N LEU A 355 10.37 -12.09 6.56
CA LEU A 355 10.48 -10.76 7.19
C LEU A 355 10.79 -10.86 8.69
N ASP A 356 10.23 -11.83 9.40
CA ASP A 356 10.47 -12.03 10.85
C ASP A 356 11.92 -12.39 11.18
N THR A 357 12.71 -12.85 10.20
CA THR A 357 14.14 -13.14 10.39
C THR A 357 15.00 -11.87 10.43
N LEU A 358 14.47 -10.72 9.98
CA LEU A 358 15.21 -9.47 9.96
C LEU A 358 15.21 -8.80 11.34
N PRO A 359 16.26 -8.03 11.69
CA PRO A 359 16.24 -7.17 12.86
C PRO A 359 15.03 -6.21 12.82
N GLY A 360 14.18 -6.25 13.86
CA GLY A 360 12.92 -5.48 13.90
C GLY A 360 11.86 -5.96 12.88
N GLY A 361 12.07 -7.09 12.22
CA GLY A 361 11.19 -7.59 11.15
C GLY A 361 9.77 -7.89 11.60
N ARG A 362 9.58 -8.22 12.89
CA ARG A 362 8.25 -8.46 13.47
C ARG A 362 7.36 -7.21 13.46
N ASP A 363 7.95 -6.01 13.45
CA ASP A 363 7.24 -4.73 13.42
C ASP A 363 6.95 -4.24 11.99
N ILE A 364 7.52 -4.87 10.96
CA ILE A 364 7.22 -4.57 9.57
C ILE A 364 5.75 -4.93 9.31
N LEU A 365 4.95 -3.93 8.92
CA LEU A 365 3.55 -4.13 8.59
C LEU A 365 3.40 -5.01 7.34
N MET A 366 2.37 -5.85 7.32
CA MET A 366 2.03 -6.66 6.15
C MET A 366 0.52 -6.78 6.04
N TYR A 367 -0.05 -6.33 4.93
CA TYR A 367 -1.48 -6.44 4.65
C TYR A 367 -1.73 -6.39 3.15
N GLY A 368 -2.94 -6.71 2.71
CA GLY A 368 -3.28 -6.67 1.29
C GLY A 368 -4.76 -6.74 1.00
N GLU A 369 -5.07 -6.70 -0.27
CA GLU A 369 -6.43 -6.81 -0.80
C GLU A 369 -6.85 -8.28 -0.88
N PRO A 370 -7.92 -8.69 -0.16
CA PRO A 370 -8.34 -10.09 -0.09
C PRO A 370 -9.23 -10.51 -1.27
N TRP A 371 -9.03 -9.94 -2.45
CA TRP A 371 -9.80 -10.22 -3.68
C TRP A 371 -8.91 -10.40 -4.89
N GLN A 372 -9.52 -10.73 -6.02
CA GLN A 372 -8.92 -10.93 -7.34
C GLN A 372 -9.49 -9.90 -8.32
N GLY A 373 -8.81 -9.68 -9.45
CA GLY A 373 -9.31 -8.86 -10.55
C GLY A 373 -10.23 -9.63 -11.52
N GLY A 374 -10.09 -10.97 -11.58
CA GLY A 374 -10.84 -11.87 -12.46
C GLY A 374 -10.79 -13.30 -11.96
N GLY A 375 -11.14 -14.27 -12.79
CA GLY A 375 -11.05 -15.69 -12.47
C GLY A 375 -9.60 -16.19 -12.46
N SER A 376 -9.15 -16.78 -11.36
CA SER A 376 -7.80 -17.30 -11.16
C SER A 376 -7.69 -18.78 -11.53
N GLN A 377 -6.49 -19.20 -11.96
CA GLN A 377 -6.08 -20.61 -12.09
C GLN A 377 -5.25 -21.10 -10.90
N LEU A 378 -5.34 -20.43 -9.75
CA LEU A 378 -4.74 -20.91 -8.51
C LEU A 378 -5.55 -22.06 -7.92
N HIS A 379 -4.95 -23.26 -7.88
CA HIS A 379 -5.54 -24.47 -7.31
C HIS A 379 -5.01 -24.74 -5.88
N ARG A 380 -4.91 -23.71 -5.07
CA ARG A 380 -4.47 -23.71 -3.67
C ARG A 380 -5.39 -22.82 -2.84
N TYR A 381 -5.23 -22.83 -1.51
CA TYR A 381 -5.91 -21.87 -0.65
C TYR A 381 -5.41 -20.46 -0.96
N GLU A 382 -6.30 -19.61 -1.40
CA GLU A 382 -6.04 -18.21 -1.71
C GLU A 382 -5.90 -17.38 -0.44
N ALA A 383 -5.00 -16.39 -0.43
CA ALA A 383 -4.84 -15.46 0.68
C ALA A 383 -5.97 -14.40 0.66
N ASN A 384 -7.20 -14.85 0.82
CA ASN A 384 -8.42 -14.05 0.75
C ASN A 384 -9.21 -14.07 2.06
N LYS A 385 -10.34 -13.38 2.07
CA LYS A 385 -11.24 -13.25 3.24
C LYS A 385 -11.73 -14.61 3.77
N ALA A 386 -11.99 -15.57 2.88
CA ALA A 386 -12.49 -16.90 3.26
C ALA A 386 -11.44 -17.74 4.00
N ASN A 387 -10.18 -17.52 3.73
CA ASN A 387 -9.05 -18.26 4.30
C ASN A 387 -8.25 -17.43 5.33
N LEU A 388 -8.84 -16.34 5.86
CA LEU A 388 -8.17 -15.42 6.78
C LEU A 388 -7.61 -16.12 8.02
N ALA A 389 -8.32 -17.11 8.54
CA ALA A 389 -7.89 -17.91 9.68
C ALA A 389 -6.62 -18.77 9.42
N MET A 390 -6.25 -18.95 8.14
CA MET A 390 -5.02 -19.66 7.75
C MET A 390 -3.81 -18.73 7.63
N LEU A 391 -4.03 -17.41 7.60
CA LEU A 391 -2.98 -16.40 7.57
C LEU A 391 -2.46 -16.13 8.98
N ASN A 392 -1.18 -15.78 9.08
CA ASN A 392 -0.59 -15.33 10.34
C ASN A 392 -1.32 -14.08 10.86
N ASP A 393 -1.53 -13.96 12.19
CA ASP A 393 -2.27 -12.86 12.84
C ASP A 393 -1.69 -11.46 12.57
N ARG A 394 -0.46 -11.37 12.05
CA ARG A 394 0.21 -10.12 11.65
C ARG A 394 0.13 -9.84 10.15
N ILE A 395 -0.75 -10.55 9.44
CA ILE A 395 -1.10 -10.29 8.03
C ILE A 395 -2.51 -9.73 8.00
N GLY A 396 -2.63 -8.44 7.69
CA GLY A 396 -3.90 -7.74 7.62
C GLY A 396 -4.56 -7.87 6.25
N ILE A 397 -5.89 -7.67 6.21
CA ILE A 397 -6.65 -7.52 4.97
C ILE A 397 -7.48 -6.25 5.00
N PHE A 398 -7.64 -5.60 3.85
CA PHE A 398 -8.65 -4.57 3.69
C PHE A 398 -10.04 -5.16 3.90
N ARG A 399 -10.79 -4.61 4.88
CA ARG A 399 -12.14 -5.10 5.15
C ARG A 399 -13.18 -4.27 4.39
N ASP A 400 -13.53 -4.73 3.20
CA ASP A 400 -14.52 -4.10 2.32
C ASP A 400 -15.91 -4.01 2.98
N ASP A 401 -16.27 -4.98 3.83
CA ASP A 401 -17.51 -4.91 4.62
C ASP A 401 -17.57 -3.63 5.47
N THR A 402 -16.45 -3.20 6.11
CA THR A 402 -16.38 -1.93 6.86
C THR A 402 -16.60 -0.74 5.94
N ARG A 403 -15.89 -0.70 4.82
CA ARG A 403 -15.98 0.38 3.82
C ARG A 403 -17.42 0.55 3.32
N ASP A 404 -18.03 -0.55 2.87
CA ASP A 404 -19.33 -0.53 2.21
C ASP A 404 -20.49 -0.34 3.22
N THR A 405 -20.31 -0.78 4.45
CA THR A 405 -21.25 -0.48 5.54
C THR A 405 -21.27 1.03 5.84
N ILE A 406 -20.10 1.67 5.95
CA ILE A 406 -20.01 3.09 6.35
C ILE A 406 -20.48 4.01 5.22
N LYS A 407 -19.94 3.86 3.99
CA LYS A 407 -20.17 4.82 2.88
C LYS A 407 -21.04 4.29 1.73
N GLY A 408 -21.55 3.05 1.83
CA GLY A 408 -22.25 2.37 0.73
C GLY A 408 -21.32 1.72 -0.29
N GLY A 409 -21.86 0.81 -1.08
CA GLY A 409 -21.13 -0.02 -2.04
C GLY A 409 -20.31 0.81 -3.03
N CYS A 410 -19.06 0.38 -3.28
CA CYS A 410 -18.13 1.14 -4.11
C CYS A 410 -18.42 1.04 -5.61
N PHE A 411 -19.12 0.00 -6.07
CA PHE A 411 -19.50 -0.20 -7.47
C PHE A 411 -20.82 0.48 -7.86
N ASN A 412 -21.60 0.93 -6.88
CA ASN A 412 -22.82 1.69 -7.09
C ASN A 412 -22.67 3.10 -6.52
N ALA A 413 -22.49 4.09 -7.40
CA ALA A 413 -22.24 5.46 -7.01
C ALA A 413 -23.33 6.06 -6.09
N ARG A 414 -24.58 5.59 -6.19
CA ARG A 414 -25.75 6.13 -5.47
C ARG A 414 -26.24 5.26 -4.31
N GLU A 415 -25.60 4.13 -4.05
CA GLU A 415 -25.97 3.30 -2.92
C GLU A 415 -25.55 3.98 -1.60
N PRO A 416 -26.50 4.32 -0.70
CA PRO A 416 -26.16 4.96 0.57
C PRO A 416 -25.48 3.97 1.52
N GLY A 417 -24.64 4.48 2.43
CA GLY A 417 -24.10 3.78 3.57
C GLY A 417 -24.78 4.20 4.87
N TYR A 418 -24.22 3.74 5.98
CA TYR A 418 -24.69 4.11 7.31
C TYR A 418 -24.69 5.63 7.53
N VAL A 419 -23.65 6.32 7.09
CA VAL A 419 -23.51 7.77 7.29
C VAL A 419 -24.54 8.59 6.52
N GLU A 420 -25.23 7.97 5.54
CA GLU A 420 -26.36 8.56 4.82
C GLU A 420 -27.71 7.98 5.28
N GLY A 421 -27.74 7.25 6.39
CA GLY A 421 -28.97 6.73 6.99
C GLY A 421 -29.51 5.45 6.33
N ARG A 422 -28.67 4.62 5.67
CA ARG A 422 -29.09 3.34 5.09
C ARG A 422 -29.79 2.45 6.14
N PRO A 423 -31.04 2.01 5.90
CA PRO A 423 -31.73 1.12 6.82
C PRO A 423 -30.99 -0.22 7.03
N GLY A 424 -30.97 -0.71 8.25
CA GLY A 424 -30.40 -2.02 8.61
C GLY A 424 -28.87 -2.07 8.71
N SER A 425 -28.13 -1.02 8.32
CA SER A 425 -26.67 -1.01 8.36
C SER A 425 -26.08 -0.93 9.77
N PHE A 426 -26.86 -0.58 10.77
CA PHE A 426 -26.38 -0.39 12.15
C PHE A 426 -25.82 -1.68 12.79
N TRP A 427 -26.30 -2.87 12.40
CA TRP A 427 -25.74 -4.15 12.86
C TRP A 427 -24.31 -4.35 12.40
N ASP A 428 -24.02 -4.01 11.14
CA ASP A 428 -22.70 -4.18 10.54
C ASP A 428 -21.71 -3.14 11.10
N ILE A 429 -22.18 -1.99 11.59
CA ILE A 429 -21.33 -1.02 12.32
C ILE A 429 -20.77 -1.66 13.60
N GLY A 430 -21.56 -2.45 14.34
CA GLY A 430 -21.06 -3.21 15.49
C GLY A 430 -19.95 -4.19 15.10
N GLY A 431 -20.10 -4.86 13.96
CA GLY A 431 -19.06 -5.70 13.37
C GLY A 431 -17.78 -4.91 13.06
N ALA A 432 -17.91 -3.77 12.39
CA ALA A 432 -16.78 -2.90 12.05
C ALA A 432 -16.03 -2.41 13.29
N VAL A 433 -16.76 -1.96 14.34
CA VAL A 433 -16.16 -1.53 15.61
C VAL A 433 -15.36 -2.65 16.27
N ALA A 434 -15.87 -3.87 16.27
CA ALA A 434 -15.20 -5.06 16.81
C ALA A 434 -14.14 -5.66 15.87
N ALA A 435 -13.73 -4.97 14.80
CA ALA A 435 -12.88 -5.52 13.74
C ALA A 435 -13.39 -6.90 13.24
N TRP A 436 -14.70 -7.09 13.20
CA TRP A 436 -15.37 -8.32 12.78
C TRP A 436 -15.06 -9.58 13.61
N CYS A 437 -14.27 -9.47 14.69
CA CYS A 437 -13.89 -10.61 15.54
C CYS A 437 -15.09 -11.28 16.23
N ARG A 438 -16.20 -10.56 16.39
CA ARG A 438 -17.45 -11.06 16.98
C ARG A 438 -18.54 -11.34 15.93
N SER A 439 -18.16 -11.47 14.68
CA SER A 439 -19.07 -11.69 13.56
C SER A 439 -19.15 -13.17 13.21
N ASP A 440 -20.33 -13.64 12.81
CA ASP A 440 -20.51 -14.96 12.19
C ASP A 440 -20.07 -14.99 10.72
N ARG A 441 -19.68 -13.82 10.15
CA ARG A 441 -19.29 -13.68 8.75
C ARG A 441 -17.77 -13.62 8.62
N LEU A 442 -17.12 -14.75 8.37
CA LEU A 442 -15.68 -14.86 8.12
C LEU A 442 -14.87 -14.03 9.14
N PRO A 443 -14.94 -14.36 10.43
CA PRO A 443 -14.24 -13.60 11.46
C PRO A 443 -12.72 -13.72 11.28
N PRO A 444 -11.95 -12.65 11.57
CA PRO A 444 -10.52 -12.74 11.71
C PRO A 444 -10.15 -13.50 12.99
N HIS A 445 -8.91 -13.98 13.03
CA HIS A 445 -8.36 -14.60 14.25
C HIS A 445 -8.01 -13.54 15.30
N ALA A 446 -7.59 -12.34 14.85
CA ALA A 446 -7.26 -11.22 15.73
C ALA A 446 -7.61 -9.87 15.08
N PRO A 447 -7.82 -8.80 15.87
CA PRO A 447 -8.09 -7.45 15.33
C PRO A 447 -6.97 -6.93 14.42
N SER A 448 -5.72 -7.35 14.64
CA SER A 448 -4.55 -7.01 13.81
C SER A 448 -4.67 -7.45 12.34
N GLN A 449 -5.54 -8.41 12.04
CA GLN A 449 -5.80 -8.85 10.67
C GLN A 449 -6.76 -7.93 9.90
N ILE A 450 -7.27 -6.86 10.50
CA ILE A 450 -8.26 -5.98 9.86
C ILE A 450 -7.68 -4.59 9.63
N VAL A 451 -7.71 -4.17 8.36
CA VAL A 451 -7.48 -2.78 7.95
C VAL A 451 -8.85 -2.13 7.75
N ASN A 452 -9.19 -1.18 8.62
CA ASN A 452 -10.43 -0.42 8.56
C ASN A 452 -10.24 0.87 7.76
N TYR A 453 -11.09 1.09 6.76
CA TYR A 453 -11.01 2.22 5.84
C TYR A 453 -12.37 2.55 5.24
N VAL A 454 -12.48 3.72 4.62
CA VAL A 454 -13.66 4.14 3.87
C VAL A 454 -13.33 4.54 2.43
N SER A 455 -12.09 4.93 2.14
CA SER A 455 -11.63 5.21 0.78
C SER A 455 -10.16 4.83 0.60
N ALA A 456 -9.77 4.54 -0.63
CA ALA A 456 -8.41 4.28 -1.10
C ALA A 456 -8.24 4.95 -2.48
N HIS A 457 -7.11 4.71 -3.16
CA HIS A 457 -6.91 5.22 -4.51
C HIS A 457 -7.97 4.73 -5.49
N ASP A 458 -8.47 3.50 -5.33
CA ASP A 458 -9.54 2.89 -6.12
C ASP A 458 -10.92 3.44 -5.77
N ASN A 459 -11.80 3.43 -6.78
CA ASN A 459 -13.19 3.86 -6.68
C ASN A 459 -13.35 5.35 -6.32
N PHE A 460 -14.51 5.73 -5.79
CA PHE A 460 -14.80 7.11 -5.42
C PHE A 460 -14.09 7.51 -4.14
N THR A 461 -13.56 8.74 -4.09
CA THR A 461 -13.18 9.34 -2.80
C THR A 461 -14.40 9.38 -1.88
N LEU A 462 -14.19 9.44 -0.57
CA LEU A 462 -15.31 9.56 0.38
C LEU A 462 -16.18 10.78 0.04
N TRP A 463 -15.56 11.93 -0.21
CA TRP A 463 -16.28 13.17 -0.58
C TRP A 463 -17.15 13.01 -1.83
N ASP A 464 -16.58 12.47 -2.91
CA ASP A 464 -17.31 12.29 -4.16
C ASP A 464 -18.48 11.31 -3.98
N LYS A 465 -18.29 10.23 -3.22
CA LYS A 465 -19.33 9.25 -2.93
C LYS A 465 -20.50 9.87 -2.17
N LEU A 466 -20.23 10.63 -1.10
CA LEU A 466 -21.26 11.32 -0.32
C LEU A 466 -22.11 12.28 -1.19
N LEU A 467 -21.45 13.04 -2.08
CA LEU A 467 -22.16 13.93 -2.98
C LEU A 467 -22.96 13.20 -4.07
N LEU A 468 -22.44 12.09 -4.60
CA LEU A 468 -23.14 11.27 -5.61
C LEU A 468 -24.38 10.58 -5.04
N VAL A 469 -24.40 10.22 -3.78
CA VAL A 469 -25.59 9.70 -3.10
C VAL A 469 -26.66 10.80 -2.94
N ARG A 470 -26.24 12.01 -2.58
CA ARG A 470 -27.15 13.13 -2.28
C ARG A 470 -27.72 13.81 -3.52
N TYR A 471 -26.92 13.94 -4.57
CA TYR A 471 -27.27 14.80 -5.72
C TYR A 471 -27.20 14.02 -7.04
N GLU A 472 -28.12 14.32 -7.92
CA GLU A 472 -28.09 13.76 -9.28
C GLU A 472 -26.92 14.33 -10.10
N LYS A 473 -26.63 15.61 -9.94
CA LYS A 473 -25.53 16.34 -10.60
C LYS A 473 -24.79 17.18 -9.55
N PRO A 474 -23.86 16.58 -8.79
CA PRO A 474 -23.17 17.28 -7.73
C PRO A 474 -22.15 18.29 -8.25
N GLU A 475 -22.02 19.41 -7.53
CA GLU A 475 -20.90 20.34 -7.69
C GLU A 475 -19.78 19.93 -6.73
N PHE A 476 -18.84 19.15 -7.20
CA PHE A 476 -17.82 18.50 -6.36
C PHE A 476 -16.85 19.45 -5.68
N THR A 477 -16.71 20.69 -6.16
CA THR A 477 -15.80 21.70 -5.61
C THR A 477 -16.49 22.64 -4.61
N ALA A 478 -17.83 22.67 -4.61
CA ALA A 478 -18.62 23.45 -3.67
C ALA A 478 -18.53 22.86 -2.25
N ALA A 479 -18.73 23.73 -1.25
CA ALA A 479 -18.86 23.27 0.13
C ALA A 479 -20.26 22.68 0.36
N ASP A 480 -20.32 21.55 1.07
CA ASP A 480 -21.58 20.93 1.51
C ASP A 480 -21.46 20.57 3.01
N GLY A 481 -22.25 21.26 3.84
CA GLY A 481 -22.19 21.11 5.30
C GLY A 481 -22.61 19.72 5.78
N THR A 482 -23.60 19.11 5.10
CA THR A 482 -24.04 17.74 5.44
C THR A 482 -23.00 16.71 5.05
N ALA A 483 -22.43 16.80 3.84
CA ALA A 483 -21.35 15.90 3.42
C ALA A 483 -20.11 16.03 4.31
N LEU A 484 -19.78 17.24 4.82
CA LEU A 484 -18.72 17.43 5.81
C LEU A 484 -19.05 16.76 7.15
N ALA A 485 -20.30 16.82 7.60
CA ALA A 485 -20.72 16.15 8.84
C ALA A 485 -20.68 14.61 8.66
N GLN A 486 -21.16 14.10 7.54
CA GLN A 486 -21.10 12.68 7.19
C GLN A 486 -19.65 12.17 7.05
N ASN A 487 -18.73 12.99 6.49
CA ASN A 487 -17.30 12.68 6.44
C ASN A 487 -16.73 12.55 7.86
N ARG A 488 -17.03 13.51 8.78
CA ARG A 488 -16.60 13.41 10.18
C ARG A 488 -17.17 12.17 10.88
N LEU A 489 -18.43 11.84 10.64
CA LEU A 489 -19.05 10.63 11.19
C LEU A 489 -18.35 9.37 10.68
N ALA A 490 -18.05 9.27 9.39
CA ALA A 490 -17.30 8.17 8.80
C ALA A 490 -15.93 8.00 9.47
N ALA A 491 -15.17 9.11 9.58
CA ALA A 491 -13.89 9.12 10.29
C ALA A 491 -14.03 8.68 11.76
N GLY A 492 -15.07 9.18 12.45
CA GLY A 492 -15.36 8.82 13.83
C GLY A 492 -15.57 7.31 13.99
N ILE A 493 -16.23 6.66 13.04
CA ILE A 493 -16.49 5.21 13.11
C ILE A 493 -15.19 4.42 12.97
N TYR A 494 -14.46 4.53 11.84
CA TYR A 494 -13.32 3.64 11.62
C TYR A 494 -12.09 4.00 12.49
N LEU A 495 -11.93 5.26 12.91
CA LEU A 495 -10.84 5.67 13.81
C LEU A 495 -11.08 5.29 15.28
N THR A 496 -12.33 4.98 15.67
CA THR A 496 -12.65 4.43 17.00
C THR A 496 -12.92 2.93 16.99
N SER A 497 -12.75 2.25 15.86
CA SER A 497 -12.85 0.80 15.74
C SER A 497 -11.52 0.10 16.07
N PHE A 498 -11.59 -1.16 16.48
CA PHE A 498 -10.40 -2.03 16.54
C PHE A 498 -9.78 -2.21 15.14
N GLY A 499 -8.53 -2.66 15.09
CA GLY A 499 -7.78 -2.89 13.86
C GLY A 499 -6.91 -1.70 13.43
N LEU A 500 -6.32 -1.79 12.25
CA LEU A 500 -5.44 -0.78 11.67
C LEU A 500 -6.25 0.25 10.88
N PRO A 501 -6.29 1.53 11.27
CA PRO A 501 -6.93 2.57 10.48
C PRO A 501 -6.10 2.95 9.25
N PHE A 502 -6.80 3.14 8.13
CA PHE A 502 -6.23 3.52 6.86
C PHE A 502 -7.04 4.67 6.24
N LEU A 503 -6.32 5.68 5.72
CA LEU A 503 -6.87 6.89 5.14
C LEU A 503 -6.32 7.09 3.72
N GLN A 504 -7.17 7.38 2.75
CA GLN A 504 -6.74 7.94 1.48
C GLN A 504 -6.24 9.37 1.69
N ALA A 505 -5.08 9.73 1.15
CA ALA A 505 -4.56 11.10 1.20
C ALA A 505 -5.59 12.12 0.72
N GLY A 506 -5.94 13.07 1.58
CA GLY A 506 -6.92 14.10 1.31
C GLY A 506 -8.36 13.76 1.72
N GLU A 507 -8.64 12.57 2.22
CA GLU A 507 -9.94 12.24 2.82
C GLU A 507 -10.28 13.25 3.92
N GLU A 508 -9.28 13.61 4.71
CA GLU A 508 -9.33 14.58 5.81
C GLU A 508 -9.47 16.05 5.38
N PHE A 509 -9.42 16.34 4.08
CA PHE A 509 -9.76 17.66 3.52
C PHE A 509 -10.71 17.57 2.33
N ALA A 510 -11.60 16.54 2.37
CA ALA A 510 -12.66 16.37 1.39
C ALA A 510 -12.14 16.31 -0.06
N ARG A 511 -11.06 15.55 -0.31
CA ARG A 511 -10.46 15.35 -1.64
C ARG A 511 -11.50 14.91 -2.65
N THR A 512 -11.49 15.56 -3.82
CA THR A 512 -12.36 15.20 -4.94
C THR A 512 -11.56 14.80 -6.18
N LYS A 513 -12.04 13.78 -6.85
CA LYS A 513 -11.68 13.40 -8.21
C LYS A 513 -12.86 13.67 -9.18
N LYS A 514 -13.71 14.62 -8.78
CA LYS A 514 -14.88 15.08 -9.56
C LYS A 514 -15.80 13.93 -9.99
N GLY A 515 -16.05 13.01 -9.07
CA GLY A 515 -16.90 11.84 -9.30
C GLY A 515 -16.29 10.76 -10.20
N LYS A 516 -14.97 10.81 -10.47
CA LYS A 516 -14.31 9.79 -11.28
C LYS A 516 -13.78 8.66 -10.41
N GLY A 517 -14.46 7.51 -10.40
CA GLY A 517 -14.09 6.34 -9.60
C GLY A 517 -12.80 5.65 -10.08
N ASN A 518 -12.57 5.60 -11.39
CA ASN A 518 -11.34 5.02 -11.94
C ASN A 518 -10.50 6.11 -12.62
N SER A 519 -9.45 6.57 -11.94
CA SER A 519 -8.61 7.69 -12.37
C SER A 519 -7.16 7.31 -12.67
N TYR A 520 -6.84 6.01 -12.81
CA TYR A 520 -5.47 5.48 -12.87
C TYR A 520 -4.59 6.10 -13.97
N ARG A 521 -5.18 6.51 -15.09
CA ARG A 521 -4.53 7.20 -16.23
C ARG A 521 -5.15 8.56 -16.54
N SER A 522 -5.84 9.16 -15.58
CA SER A 522 -6.39 10.51 -15.72
C SER A 522 -5.28 11.55 -15.59
N SER A 523 -5.59 12.81 -15.88
CA SER A 523 -4.58 13.87 -15.82
C SER A 523 -3.98 14.03 -14.41
N PRO A 524 -2.72 14.47 -14.30
CA PRO A 524 -2.13 14.84 -13.01
C PRO A 524 -2.96 15.89 -12.25
N ALA A 525 -3.61 16.79 -12.96
CA ALA A 525 -4.47 17.83 -12.37
C ALA A 525 -5.71 17.28 -11.66
N LEU A 526 -6.22 16.11 -12.07
CA LEU A 526 -7.34 15.45 -11.40
C LEU A 526 -6.88 14.69 -10.15
N ASN A 527 -5.70 14.06 -10.22
CA ASN A 527 -5.22 13.16 -9.17
C ASN A 527 -4.42 13.87 -8.08
N ARG A 528 -3.79 15.02 -8.36
CA ARG A 528 -2.95 15.74 -7.39
C ARG A 528 -3.70 16.05 -6.10
N LEU A 529 -2.98 16.11 -4.99
CA LEU A 529 -3.49 16.71 -3.76
C LEU A 529 -3.66 18.21 -3.97
N ASP A 530 -4.84 18.70 -3.63
CA ASP A 530 -5.19 20.14 -3.67
C ASP A 530 -4.90 20.75 -2.30
N TRP A 531 -3.75 21.40 -2.15
CA TRP A 531 -3.31 21.97 -0.89
C TRP A 531 -4.11 23.22 -0.46
N GLU A 532 -4.72 23.95 -1.41
CA GLU A 532 -5.66 25.03 -1.08
C GLU A 532 -6.91 24.46 -0.41
N ARG A 533 -7.32 23.25 -0.81
CA ARG A 533 -8.45 22.57 -0.22
C ARG A 533 -8.17 22.09 1.20
N ALA A 534 -6.92 21.71 1.52
CA ALA A 534 -6.51 21.38 2.87
C ALA A 534 -6.67 22.57 3.83
N GLU A 535 -6.35 23.79 3.38
CA GLU A 535 -6.58 25.00 4.15
C GLU A 535 -8.07 25.36 4.21
N LYS A 536 -8.78 25.30 3.08
CA LYS A 536 -10.23 25.56 3.03
C LYS A 536 -11.01 24.71 4.04
N TYR A 537 -10.61 23.46 4.24
CA TYR A 537 -11.24 22.50 5.14
C TYR A 537 -10.38 22.16 6.37
N HIS A 538 -9.55 23.11 6.84
CA HIS A 538 -8.67 22.91 8.00
C HIS A 538 -9.40 22.38 9.24
N ALA A 539 -10.65 22.77 9.46
CA ALA A 539 -11.46 22.26 10.57
C ALA A 539 -11.73 20.74 10.46
N LEU A 540 -11.88 20.22 9.24
CA LEU A 540 -11.98 18.77 9.01
C LEU A 540 -10.64 18.09 9.26
N VAL A 541 -9.53 18.68 8.79
CA VAL A 541 -8.16 18.20 9.10
C VAL A 541 -7.94 18.13 10.61
N ASP A 542 -8.32 19.18 11.34
CA ASP A 542 -8.18 19.21 12.80
C ASP A 542 -9.05 18.16 13.51
N TYR A 543 -10.21 17.82 12.93
CA TYR A 543 -11.05 16.74 13.43
C TYR A 543 -10.35 15.37 13.30
N TYR A 544 -9.80 15.03 12.13
CA TYR A 544 -9.02 13.81 11.93
C TYR A 544 -7.80 13.74 12.85
N ARG A 545 -7.06 14.84 12.95
CA ARG A 545 -5.90 14.96 13.85
C ARG A 545 -6.27 14.70 15.31
N GLY A 546 -7.41 15.22 15.74
CA GLY A 546 -7.92 15.00 17.10
C GLY A 546 -8.29 13.55 17.36
N LEU A 547 -8.95 12.86 16.40
CA LEU A 547 -9.27 11.44 16.50
C LEU A 547 -8.01 10.54 16.55
N LEU A 548 -7.01 10.81 15.71
CA LEU A 548 -5.72 10.10 15.76
C LEU A 548 -5.03 10.27 17.12
N ALA A 549 -5.03 11.51 17.64
CA ALA A 549 -4.45 11.79 18.96
C ALA A 549 -5.26 11.17 20.12
N LEU A 550 -6.58 11.04 19.99
CA LEU A 550 -7.45 10.36 20.96
C LEU A 550 -7.14 8.86 20.95
N ARG A 551 -7.09 8.24 19.76
CA ARG A 551 -6.77 6.82 19.60
C ARG A 551 -5.43 6.46 20.24
N ALA A 552 -4.39 7.29 20.02
CA ALA A 552 -3.08 7.12 20.64
C ALA A 552 -3.09 7.18 22.17
N ARG A 553 -4.16 7.70 22.80
CA ARG A 553 -4.35 7.76 24.24
C ARG A 553 -5.24 6.68 24.83
N PHE A 554 -5.74 5.79 23.97
CA PHE A 554 -6.56 4.64 24.37
C PHE A 554 -6.07 3.37 23.67
N PRO A 555 -4.95 2.79 24.13
CA PRO A 555 -4.22 1.71 23.44
C PRO A 555 -5.06 0.48 23.16
N ARG A 556 -6.07 0.20 23.97
CA ARG A 556 -6.94 -0.97 23.79
C ARG A 556 -7.58 -1.06 22.41
N LEU A 557 -7.90 0.06 21.74
CA LEU A 557 -8.42 0.06 20.36
C LEU A 557 -7.42 -0.52 19.33
N SER A 558 -6.14 -0.59 19.69
CA SER A 558 -5.07 -1.14 18.85
C SER A 558 -4.53 -2.47 19.37
N SER A 559 -5.26 -3.11 20.27
CA SER A 559 -4.90 -4.42 20.81
C SER A 559 -4.85 -5.48 19.71
N THR A 560 -3.84 -6.34 19.80
CA THR A 560 -3.69 -7.54 18.96
C THR A 560 -4.27 -8.80 19.62
N ASP A 561 -4.76 -8.68 20.86
CA ASP A 561 -5.40 -9.78 21.57
C ASP A 561 -6.73 -10.12 20.88
N PRO A 562 -6.94 -11.39 20.46
CA PRO A 562 -8.19 -11.86 19.86
C PRO A 562 -9.44 -11.57 20.71
N HIS A 563 -9.28 -11.57 22.03
CA HIS A 563 -10.35 -11.39 23.01
C HIS A 563 -10.58 -9.92 23.42
N ALA A 564 -9.74 -8.98 22.98
CA ALA A 564 -9.91 -7.57 23.34
C ALA A 564 -11.30 -7.01 22.92
N PRO A 565 -11.88 -7.38 21.76
CA PRO A 565 -13.21 -6.94 21.37
C PRO A 565 -14.35 -7.53 22.22
N ASP A 566 -14.14 -8.61 22.98
CA ASP A 566 -15.15 -9.22 23.84
C ASP A 566 -15.60 -8.29 24.97
N ALA A 567 -14.75 -7.32 25.32
CA ALA A 567 -15.06 -6.30 26.32
C ALA A 567 -15.96 -5.17 25.80
N LEU A 568 -16.28 -5.12 24.50
CA LEU A 568 -17.25 -4.17 23.96
C LEU A 568 -18.66 -4.47 24.48
N TYR A 569 -19.29 -3.45 25.05
CA TYR A 569 -20.69 -3.48 25.41
C TYR A 569 -21.48 -2.53 24.50
N PHE A 570 -22.42 -3.07 23.73
CA PHE A 570 -23.30 -2.29 22.85
C PHE A 570 -24.60 -1.95 23.57
N PHE A 571 -25.02 -0.69 23.51
CA PHE A 571 -26.27 -0.22 24.11
C PHE A 571 -27.48 -0.56 23.23
N SER A 572 -28.60 -0.87 23.88
CA SER A 572 -29.88 -0.97 23.17
C SER A 572 -30.44 0.45 22.94
N LEU A 573 -30.30 0.95 21.71
CA LEU A 573 -30.74 2.28 21.32
C LEU A 573 -31.82 2.21 20.24
N GLU A 574 -32.59 3.31 20.09
CA GLU A 574 -33.45 3.49 18.92
C GLU A 574 -32.63 3.49 17.63
N GLN A 575 -33.02 2.65 16.69
CA GLN A 575 -32.40 2.61 15.37
C GLN A 575 -32.60 3.92 14.62
N PRO A 576 -31.61 4.40 13.84
CA PRO A 576 -30.34 3.76 13.48
C PRO A 576 -29.13 4.14 14.37
N LEU A 577 -29.36 4.62 15.59
CA LEU A 577 -28.26 4.98 16.49
C LEU A 577 -27.44 3.74 16.85
N VAL A 578 -26.13 3.90 16.93
CA VAL A 578 -25.19 2.91 17.49
C VAL A 578 -24.46 3.54 18.65
N GLY A 579 -24.40 2.83 19.77
CA GLY A 579 -23.64 3.25 20.94
C GLY A 579 -22.96 2.06 21.59
N TRP A 580 -21.75 2.28 22.09
CA TRP A 580 -20.95 1.25 22.72
C TRP A 580 -20.03 1.84 23.81
N GLN A 581 -19.62 0.97 24.73
CA GLN A 581 -18.64 1.24 25.76
C GLN A 581 -17.51 0.22 25.68
N LEU A 582 -16.27 0.67 25.92
CA LEU A 582 -15.08 -0.16 26.03
C LEU A 582 -14.27 0.28 27.26
N PRO A 583 -14.10 -0.56 28.29
CA PRO A 583 -13.21 -0.24 29.41
C PRO A 583 -11.74 -0.27 28.95
N ALA A 584 -10.87 0.53 29.57
CA ALA A 584 -9.43 0.44 29.40
C ALA A 584 -8.92 -0.93 29.91
N GLN A 585 -7.77 -1.33 29.43
CA GLN A 585 -7.08 -2.50 29.95
C GLN A 585 -6.15 -2.07 31.09
N TRP A 586 -6.14 -2.83 32.16
CA TRP A 586 -5.25 -2.51 33.30
C TRP A 586 -3.78 -2.43 32.84
N GLY A 587 -3.14 -1.30 33.16
CA GLY A 587 -1.71 -1.07 32.86
C GLY A 587 -1.38 -0.67 31.42
N ASP A 588 -2.37 -0.46 30.54
CA ASP A 588 -2.13 -0.06 29.13
C ASP A 588 -1.78 1.43 28.95
N GLY A 589 -1.83 2.23 30.03
CA GLY A 589 -1.54 3.66 29.98
C GLY A 589 -2.66 4.52 29.38
N ALA A 590 -3.88 3.99 29.27
CA ALA A 590 -5.04 4.72 28.79
C ALA A 590 -5.29 6.01 29.59
N ALA A 591 -5.64 7.09 28.89
CA ALA A 591 -5.93 8.38 29.51
C ALA A 591 -7.30 8.42 30.22
N TRP A 592 -8.19 7.47 29.92
CA TRP A 592 -9.54 7.35 30.48
C TRP A 592 -9.81 5.92 30.92
N GLN A 593 -10.65 5.75 31.97
CA GLN A 593 -11.01 4.43 32.48
C GLN A 593 -11.84 3.60 31.49
N ALA A 594 -12.64 4.29 30.63
CA ALA A 594 -13.40 3.69 29.55
C ALA A 594 -13.68 4.74 28.48
N LEU A 595 -13.93 4.28 27.24
CA LEU A 595 -14.58 5.08 26.20
C LEU A 595 -16.07 4.70 26.14
N CYS A 596 -16.92 5.72 25.91
CA CYS A 596 -18.32 5.59 25.55
C CYS A 596 -18.53 6.36 24.24
N VAL A 597 -18.97 5.71 23.18
CA VAL A 597 -19.05 6.27 21.84
C VAL A 597 -20.44 6.08 21.27
N PHE A 598 -20.96 7.14 20.64
CA PHE A 598 -22.25 7.12 19.97
C PHE A 598 -22.13 7.62 18.54
N TYR A 599 -22.82 6.97 17.61
CA TYR A 599 -22.94 7.37 16.21
C TYR A 599 -24.39 7.71 15.90
N ASN A 600 -24.63 8.93 15.43
CA ASN A 600 -25.92 9.41 14.97
C ASN A 600 -25.87 9.70 13.45
N PRO A 601 -26.44 8.82 12.61
CA PRO A 601 -26.47 9.05 11.15
C PRO A 601 -27.70 9.85 10.69
N THR A 602 -28.50 10.41 11.62
CA THR A 602 -29.73 11.13 11.30
C THR A 602 -29.51 12.64 11.22
N GLU A 603 -30.43 13.34 10.58
CA GLU A 603 -30.44 14.81 10.49
C GLU A 603 -30.99 15.51 11.75
N ALA A 604 -31.41 14.74 12.75
CA ALA A 604 -31.95 15.25 14.00
C ALA A 604 -30.96 15.04 15.16
N SER A 605 -30.96 15.97 16.10
CA SER A 605 -30.31 15.74 17.40
C SER A 605 -31.05 14.64 18.18
N LYS A 606 -30.29 13.80 18.90
CA LYS A 606 -30.83 12.67 19.65
C LYS A 606 -30.31 12.68 21.09
N ALA A 607 -31.22 12.57 22.07
CA ALA A 607 -30.84 12.35 23.46
C ALA A 607 -30.54 10.86 23.68
N VAL A 608 -29.46 10.56 24.39
CA VAL A 608 -29.05 9.19 24.75
C VAL A 608 -28.68 9.11 26.23
N PRO A 609 -29.01 7.99 26.90
CA PRO A 609 -28.56 7.77 28.27
C PRO A 609 -27.05 7.48 28.28
N LEU A 610 -26.34 7.99 29.28
CA LEU A 610 -24.96 7.64 29.57
C LEU A 610 -24.89 6.55 30.65
N PRO A 611 -23.90 5.65 30.61
CA PRO A 611 -23.65 4.71 31.69
C PRO A 611 -23.36 5.43 33.01
N VAL A 612 -23.57 4.73 34.12
CA VAL A 612 -23.27 5.24 35.47
C VAL A 612 -21.78 5.66 35.53
N GLY A 613 -21.53 6.87 36.01
CA GLY A 613 -20.19 7.43 36.12
C GLY A 613 -20.11 8.88 35.63
N ARG A 614 -18.91 9.43 35.69
CA ARG A 614 -18.61 10.79 35.20
C ARG A 614 -17.89 10.67 33.86
N TRP A 615 -18.42 11.35 32.85
CA TRP A 615 -17.99 11.24 31.46
C TRP A 615 -17.54 12.60 30.92
N GLN A 616 -16.26 12.72 30.61
CA GLN A 616 -15.72 13.89 29.91
C GLN A 616 -16.03 13.76 28.42
N MET A 617 -16.63 14.77 27.80
CA MET A 617 -16.81 14.81 26.35
C MET A 617 -15.45 15.04 25.66
N LEU A 618 -15.07 14.14 24.75
CA LEU A 618 -13.83 14.17 24.00
C LEU A 618 -14.05 14.66 22.56
N SER A 619 -15.19 14.28 21.98
CA SER A 619 -15.66 14.71 20.66
C SER A 619 -17.16 14.96 20.69
N ASP A 620 -17.62 16.04 20.05
CA ASP A 620 -19.04 16.36 19.86
C ASP A 620 -19.51 16.13 18.41
N GLY A 621 -18.65 15.55 17.56
CA GLY A 621 -18.91 15.34 16.13
C GLY A 621 -18.51 16.54 15.24
N ILE A 622 -18.15 17.69 15.83
CA ILE A 622 -17.60 18.87 15.15
C ILE A 622 -16.11 19.03 15.48
N SER A 623 -15.76 18.92 16.76
CA SER A 623 -14.39 18.91 17.28
C SER A 623 -14.11 17.58 17.97
N SER A 624 -12.93 17.01 17.75
CA SER A 624 -12.44 15.78 18.37
C SER A 624 -11.29 16.02 19.36
N SER A 625 -11.09 17.28 19.78
CA SER A 625 -10.01 17.69 20.69
C SER A 625 -10.51 18.38 21.94
N LEU A 626 -11.78 18.18 22.33
CA LEU A 626 -12.42 18.86 23.46
C LEU A 626 -11.74 18.55 24.79
N TRP A 627 -11.09 17.37 24.90
CA TRP A 627 -10.31 16.95 26.07
C TRP A 627 -9.04 17.78 26.32
N ARG A 628 -8.64 18.61 25.38
CA ARG A 628 -7.50 19.55 25.51
C ARG A 628 -7.91 20.89 26.13
N GLY A 629 -9.21 21.16 26.23
CA GLY A 629 -9.78 22.37 26.83
C GLY A 629 -10.39 22.09 28.20
N PRO A 630 -11.19 23.03 28.71
CA PRO A 630 -11.95 22.84 29.95
C PRO A 630 -12.84 21.60 29.85
N ALA A 631 -12.82 20.74 30.89
CA ALA A 631 -13.58 19.49 30.90
C ALA A 631 -15.10 19.79 30.87
N ARG A 632 -15.79 19.23 29.86
CA ARG A 632 -17.25 19.19 29.80
C ARG A 632 -17.68 17.83 30.31
N VAL A 633 -18.24 17.76 31.52
CA VAL A 633 -18.57 16.52 32.22
C VAL A 633 -20.08 16.28 32.20
N TYR A 634 -20.45 15.03 31.92
CA TYR A 634 -21.83 14.54 31.84
C TYR A 634 -21.98 13.30 32.77
N GLU A 635 -23.18 13.05 33.32
CA GLU A 635 -23.40 11.95 34.27
C GLU A 635 -24.58 11.04 33.90
N HIS A 636 -25.64 11.54 33.28
CA HIS A 636 -26.88 10.78 33.07
C HIS A 636 -27.31 10.68 31.60
N GLU A 637 -27.21 11.78 30.89
CA GLU A 637 -27.64 11.87 29.49
C GLU A 637 -26.76 12.83 28.71
N ALA A 638 -26.76 12.64 27.38
CA ALA A 638 -26.11 13.56 26.44
C ALA A 638 -26.99 13.74 25.19
N VAL A 639 -26.83 14.88 24.53
CA VAL A 639 -27.45 15.15 23.24
C VAL A 639 -26.41 14.99 22.14
N LEU A 640 -26.69 14.08 21.21
CA LEU A 640 -25.90 13.86 20.00
C LEU A 640 -26.31 14.86 18.94
N MET A 641 -25.33 15.46 18.26
CA MET A 641 -25.58 16.31 17.10
C MET A 641 -26.01 15.48 15.88
N PRO A 642 -26.68 16.07 14.88
CA PRO A 642 -26.93 15.43 13.60
C PRO A 642 -25.62 14.96 12.93
N TYR A 643 -25.63 13.80 12.28
CA TYR A 643 -24.50 13.23 11.55
C TYR A 643 -23.19 13.29 12.36
N SER A 644 -23.20 12.76 13.58
CA SER A 644 -22.07 12.91 14.50
C SER A 644 -21.55 11.58 15.08
N ALA A 645 -20.24 11.56 15.34
CA ALA A 645 -19.61 10.63 16.26
C ALA A 645 -19.27 11.38 17.56
N THR A 646 -20.03 11.09 18.61
CA THR A 646 -19.84 11.71 19.93
C THR A 646 -19.10 10.73 20.84
N ILE A 647 -17.98 11.18 21.42
CA ILE A 647 -17.05 10.33 22.18
C ILE A 647 -16.88 10.91 23.58
N PHE A 648 -17.01 10.05 24.58
CA PHE A 648 -16.76 10.36 25.99
C PHE A 648 -15.67 9.45 26.55
N GLY A 649 -14.90 10.01 27.50
CA GLY A 649 -13.95 9.27 28.33
C GLY A 649 -14.39 9.29 29.79
N GLN A 650 -14.41 8.13 30.43
CA GLN A 650 -14.74 8.02 31.87
C GLN A 650 -13.57 8.54 32.71
N ILE A 651 -13.86 9.44 33.68
CA ILE A 651 -12.89 10.08 34.57
C ILE A 651 -13.09 9.68 36.02
#